data_2a05ed4f3e47facf675168b64e17abd2
#
_entry.id   2a05ed4f3e47facf675168b64e17abd2
#
_cell.length_a   1.000
_cell.length_b   1.000
_cell.length_c   1.000
_cell.angle_alpha   90.00
_cell.angle_beta   90.00
_cell.angle_gamma   90.00
#
_symmetry.space_group_name_H-M   'P 1'
#
loop_
_entity.id
_entity.type
_entity.pdbx_description
1 polymer ?
#
loop_
_entity_poly.entity_id
_entity_poly.type
_entity_poly.pdbx_seq_one_letter_code
_entity_poly.pdbx_strand_id
1 'polypeptide(L)'
;MLQAVVAIYMLLFMQAISALAESPPAHISGPATADALRGHVDFLLDPGGALSIADVTRPGIAAQFAPLTASEANFGYTQAAIWLRFALTNAADDTGSWRILFSQNFMQWFAVHVLRDDGTVEVVTDMDPSAAFADRPLETPTLAAAFDLAPGATAVIFVRYVSGGSSSLSWSIETPTSLNELEARATAKNFIYYGMMIILIVIAAFAFLMSRRPVFIAYAGYAGCALLFIMHADGNGFKFLWPEAAAFNAYASVTFGAGIIISGSLFSKLFLRTRRFHPVIDKVLGAIILLTLGMLAASAFLDNQPIKKMLVLLAFAAIATFVLAGLVAARARFKQVRFYVLAWTGAVASSALMVGRHWLGIDIPASVQFDSMRIVMVTDAALMGLAIWDNFNQLRQARQSALQANLVQTAHNLELTRRLEDLEEQYEAAREIAEQKGRIYADTIHDLNQPLHALRLDLRRLAHGTGKGAQSRARIEETLAYLERLVARQLHHAIEHEPESQTPVDGELPAIGIGDTLRAIRDMFAADAAAKGIELRLVPCTRSMTIEPLVVMRIVTNLVSNAIKYTEDGRILIGCRRQGAALRVEVHDTGSGMTAEEFAAATARGVRLDKTAAQAAGHGLGLAIASSLARDHGYALAMLPRRSRGTGVALTLPGPEGRAAR
;
A
#
# COMPACT_ATOMS: atom_id res chain seq x y z
N MET A 1 11.65 -24.78 63.26
CA MET A 1 11.16 -23.70 62.44
C MET A 1 10.01 -24.10 61.53
N LEU A 2 10.11 -25.21 60.75
CA LEU A 2 9.05 -25.70 59.87
C LEU A 2 7.75 -26.09 60.63
N GLN A 3 7.89 -26.72 61.79
CA GLN A 3 6.73 -27.07 62.66
C GLN A 3 6.02 -25.86 63.25
N ALA A 4 6.75 -24.75 63.54
CA ALA A 4 6.14 -23.52 63.98
C ALA A 4 5.41 -22.77 62.86
N VAL A 5 5.94 -22.81 61.62
CA VAL A 5 5.29 -22.23 60.45
C VAL A 5 4.03 -23.02 60.07
N VAL A 6 4.08 -24.36 60.16
CA VAL A 6 2.90 -25.23 59.94
C VAL A 6 1.87 -25.01 61.03
N ALA A 7 2.27 -24.86 62.28
CA ALA A 7 1.35 -24.55 63.40
C ALA A 7 0.72 -23.16 63.25
N ILE A 8 1.46 -22.16 62.82
CA ILE A 8 0.93 -20.82 62.52
C ILE A 8 -0.01 -20.84 61.32
N TYR A 9 0.32 -21.60 60.25
CA TYR A 9 -0.60 -21.81 59.13
C TYR A 9 -1.84 -22.58 59.53
N MET A 10 -1.72 -23.62 60.36
CA MET A 10 -2.88 -24.32 60.94
C MET A 10 -3.71 -23.45 61.87
N LEU A 11 -3.06 -22.58 62.71
CA LEU A 11 -3.78 -21.67 63.57
C LEU A 11 -4.49 -20.55 62.77
N LEU A 12 -3.84 -20.02 61.73
CA LEU A 12 -4.46 -19.06 60.81
C LEU A 12 -5.59 -19.73 60.00
N PHE A 13 -5.42 -21.00 59.61
CA PHE A 13 -6.44 -21.78 58.96
C PHE A 13 -7.60 -22.14 59.90
N MET A 14 -7.32 -22.45 61.18
CA MET A 14 -8.36 -22.65 62.18
C MET A 14 -9.03 -21.34 62.59
N GLN A 15 -8.36 -20.20 62.62
CA GLN A 15 -8.99 -18.88 62.83
C GLN A 15 -9.87 -18.47 61.62
N ALA A 16 -9.50 -18.86 60.39
CA ALA A 16 -10.35 -18.68 59.21
C ALA A 16 -11.60 -19.61 59.26
N ILE A 17 -11.52 -20.75 59.92
CA ILE A 17 -12.68 -21.68 60.12
C ILE A 17 -13.59 -21.20 61.25
N SER A 18 -13.12 -20.41 62.25
CA SER A 18 -13.96 -19.88 63.34
C SER A 18 -14.87 -18.70 62.99
N ALA A 19 -14.80 -18.19 61.74
CA ALA A 19 -15.63 -17.08 61.25
C ALA A 19 -16.74 -17.54 60.30
N LEU A 20 -17.24 -18.76 60.42
CA LEU A 20 -18.45 -19.25 59.75
C LEU A 20 -19.72 -18.76 60.47
N ALA A 21 -19.75 -17.44 60.74
CA ALA A 21 -21.00 -16.77 61.04
C ALA A 21 -21.75 -16.57 59.73
N GLU A 22 -22.99 -17.03 59.72
CA GLU A 22 -23.94 -16.71 58.63
C GLU A 22 -23.97 -15.20 58.42
N SER A 23 -23.85 -14.74 57.14
CA SER A 23 -23.88 -13.31 56.84
C SER A 23 -25.20 -12.71 57.35
N PRO A 24 -25.15 -11.52 58.04
CA PRO A 24 -26.37 -10.90 58.54
C PRO A 24 -27.35 -10.58 57.43
N PRO A 25 -28.67 -10.59 57.67
CA PRO A 25 -29.65 -10.22 56.68
C PRO A 25 -29.44 -8.77 56.17
N ALA A 26 -29.55 -8.57 54.88
CA ALA A 26 -29.55 -7.25 54.29
C ALA A 26 -30.94 -6.61 54.40
N HIS A 27 -31.02 -5.42 54.95
CA HIS A 27 -32.27 -4.65 55.00
C HIS A 27 -32.45 -3.85 53.71
N ILE A 28 -33.43 -4.25 52.88
CA ILE A 28 -33.75 -3.61 51.60
C ILE A 28 -34.93 -2.65 51.74
N SER A 29 -34.73 -1.35 51.56
CA SER A 29 -35.78 -0.32 51.55
C SER A 29 -36.01 0.27 50.12
N GLY A 30 -35.22 -0.16 49.15
CA GLY A 30 -35.25 0.28 47.77
C GLY A 30 -34.27 -0.56 46.92
N PRO A 31 -34.01 -0.17 45.68
CA PRO A 31 -33.05 -0.85 44.82
C PRO A 31 -31.69 -0.97 45.47
N ALA A 32 -31.09 -2.18 45.43
CA ALA A 32 -29.81 -2.48 46.02
C ALA A 32 -28.87 -3.16 45.04
N THR A 33 -27.68 -2.60 44.82
CA THR A 33 -26.62 -3.16 43.98
C THR A 33 -25.84 -4.24 44.70
N ALA A 34 -25.08 -5.03 44.00
CA ALA A 34 -24.16 -6.03 44.57
C ALA A 34 -23.17 -5.42 45.57
N ASP A 35 -22.73 -4.16 45.36
CA ASP A 35 -21.85 -3.46 46.28
C ASP A 35 -22.56 -3.08 47.58
N ALA A 36 -23.83 -2.68 47.49
CA ALA A 36 -24.69 -2.43 48.70
C ALA A 36 -24.97 -3.71 49.51
N LEU A 37 -24.98 -4.88 48.87
CA LEU A 37 -25.17 -6.18 49.49
C LEU A 37 -23.89 -6.89 49.89
N ARG A 38 -22.73 -6.19 49.83
CA ARG A 38 -21.43 -6.73 50.21
C ARG A 38 -21.42 -7.15 51.68
N GLY A 39 -20.97 -8.38 51.98
CA GLY A 39 -21.00 -8.97 53.30
C GLY A 39 -22.35 -9.52 53.78
N HIS A 40 -23.35 -9.50 52.92
CA HIS A 40 -24.68 -10.10 53.17
C HIS A 40 -24.97 -11.29 52.26
N VAL A 41 -23.97 -11.76 51.49
CA VAL A 41 -24.10 -12.88 50.55
C VAL A 41 -23.07 -13.93 50.87
N ASP A 42 -23.51 -15.15 50.98
CA ASP A 42 -22.68 -16.33 51.14
C ASP A 42 -22.64 -17.16 49.84
N PHE A 43 -21.58 -17.92 49.65
CA PHE A 43 -21.44 -18.80 48.50
C PHE A 43 -21.01 -20.22 48.91
N LEU A 44 -21.40 -21.20 48.10
CA LEU A 44 -20.95 -22.58 48.17
C LEU A 44 -20.58 -23.07 46.79
N LEU A 45 -19.40 -23.69 46.66
CA LEU A 45 -18.98 -24.37 45.42
C LEU A 45 -19.41 -25.84 45.50
N ASP A 46 -20.14 -26.31 44.51
CA ASP A 46 -20.51 -27.70 44.32
C ASP A 46 -19.79 -28.29 43.08
N PRO A 47 -18.60 -28.89 43.26
CA PRO A 47 -17.80 -29.40 42.14
C PRO A 47 -18.50 -30.53 41.37
N GLY A 48 -19.37 -31.27 42.02
CA GLY A 48 -20.15 -32.37 41.39
C GLY A 48 -21.41 -31.91 40.70
N GLY A 49 -21.89 -30.68 41.01
CA GLY A 49 -23.15 -30.15 40.48
C GLY A 49 -24.38 -30.93 40.90
N ALA A 50 -24.28 -31.75 41.94
CA ALA A 50 -25.31 -32.71 42.33
C ALA A 50 -26.21 -32.24 43.47
N LEU A 51 -25.82 -31.17 44.18
CA LEU A 51 -26.59 -30.64 45.30
C LEU A 51 -27.91 -30.03 44.83
N SER A 52 -29.00 -30.45 45.52
CA SER A 52 -30.33 -29.85 45.37
C SER A 52 -30.58 -28.78 46.43
N ILE A 53 -31.67 -28.03 46.29
CA ILE A 53 -32.10 -27.06 47.31
C ILE A 53 -32.32 -27.73 48.66
N ALA A 54 -32.88 -28.94 48.70
CA ALA A 54 -33.07 -29.72 49.91
C ALA A 54 -31.76 -30.14 50.57
N ASP A 55 -30.67 -30.27 49.82
CA ASP A 55 -29.36 -30.61 50.38
C ASP A 55 -28.66 -29.39 50.97
N VAL A 56 -28.67 -28.25 50.24
CA VAL A 56 -27.98 -27.01 50.71
C VAL A 56 -28.66 -26.35 51.89
N THR A 57 -29.93 -26.68 52.15
CA THR A 57 -30.65 -26.20 53.34
C THR A 57 -30.46 -27.12 54.55
N ARG A 58 -29.84 -28.33 54.43
CA ARG A 58 -29.47 -29.16 55.57
C ARG A 58 -28.38 -28.54 56.41
N PRO A 59 -28.48 -28.58 57.75
CA PRO A 59 -27.50 -27.92 58.65
C PRO A 59 -26.05 -28.23 58.33
N GLY A 60 -25.71 -29.48 57.96
CA GLY A 60 -24.33 -29.89 57.68
C GLY A 60 -23.74 -29.31 56.40
N ILE A 61 -24.58 -29.02 55.39
CA ILE A 61 -24.15 -28.37 54.14
C ILE A 61 -24.35 -26.87 54.24
N ALA A 62 -25.42 -26.41 54.89
CA ALA A 62 -25.66 -24.97 55.12
C ALA A 62 -24.49 -24.29 55.85
N ALA A 63 -23.81 -25.00 56.79
CA ALA A 63 -22.61 -24.53 57.47
C ALA A 63 -21.34 -24.45 56.60
N GLN A 64 -21.37 -24.98 55.37
CA GLN A 64 -20.23 -24.89 54.44
C GLN A 64 -20.28 -23.66 53.53
N PHE A 65 -21.35 -22.87 53.59
CA PHE A 65 -21.39 -21.60 52.91
C PHE A 65 -20.35 -20.64 53.54
N ALA A 66 -19.59 -19.98 52.71
CA ALA A 66 -18.58 -18.99 53.07
C ALA A 66 -19.04 -17.59 52.70
N PRO A 67 -18.78 -16.58 53.54
CA PRO A 67 -19.15 -15.20 53.23
C PRO A 67 -18.40 -14.69 51.98
N LEU A 68 -19.12 -14.03 51.08
CA LEU A 68 -18.57 -13.41 49.89
C LEU A 68 -18.12 -11.97 50.24
N THR A 69 -16.82 -11.76 50.29
CA THR A 69 -16.21 -10.44 50.66
C THR A 69 -16.13 -9.49 49.45
N ALA A 70 -16.13 -9.99 48.25
CA ALA A 70 -16.13 -9.21 47.01
C ALA A 70 -17.53 -8.69 46.66
N SER A 71 -17.62 -7.60 45.90
CA SER A 71 -18.88 -7.05 45.42
C SER A 71 -19.54 -7.93 44.35
N GLU A 72 -18.77 -8.82 43.74
CA GLU A 72 -19.26 -9.76 42.67
C GLU A 72 -18.69 -11.15 42.90
N ALA A 73 -19.46 -12.17 42.53
CA ALA A 73 -19.01 -13.56 42.56
C ALA A 73 -18.15 -13.85 41.31
N ASN A 74 -16.84 -13.82 41.46
CA ASN A 74 -15.89 -14.09 40.36
C ASN A 74 -15.03 -15.31 40.66
N PHE A 75 -15.45 -16.46 40.17
CA PHE A 75 -14.77 -17.75 40.35
C PHE A 75 -13.95 -18.18 39.10
N GLY A 76 -13.79 -17.26 38.13
CA GLY A 76 -13.06 -17.54 36.89
C GLY A 76 -13.72 -18.66 36.07
N TYR A 77 -12.91 -19.54 35.47
CA TYR A 77 -13.41 -20.67 34.68
C TYR A 77 -13.53 -21.93 35.54
N THR A 78 -14.72 -22.22 36.06
CA THR A 78 -15.03 -23.40 36.83
C THR A 78 -16.24 -24.14 36.27
N GLN A 79 -16.24 -25.48 36.36
CA GLN A 79 -17.40 -26.33 36.03
C GLN A 79 -18.29 -26.62 37.23
N ALA A 80 -17.88 -26.20 38.43
CA ALA A 80 -18.67 -26.35 39.64
C ALA A 80 -20.00 -25.61 39.52
N ALA A 81 -21.07 -26.17 40.02
CA ALA A 81 -22.26 -25.39 40.30
C ALA A 81 -21.97 -24.45 41.48
N ILE A 82 -22.46 -23.24 41.37
CA ILE A 82 -22.26 -22.22 42.39
C ILE A 82 -23.59 -21.90 43.00
N TRP A 83 -23.65 -22.03 44.33
CA TRP A 83 -24.78 -21.63 45.12
C TRP A 83 -24.47 -20.30 45.78
N LEU A 84 -25.38 -19.32 45.62
CA LEU A 84 -25.36 -18.06 46.39
C LEU A 84 -26.53 -18.06 47.34
N ARG A 85 -26.31 -17.52 48.55
CA ARG A 85 -27.33 -17.40 49.59
C ARG A 85 -27.42 -15.91 49.97
N PHE A 86 -28.60 -15.34 49.85
CA PHE A 86 -28.94 -13.98 50.22
C PHE A 86 -29.95 -13.99 51.35
N ALA A 87 -29.62 -13.54 52.54
CA ALA A 87 -30.57 -13.28 53.60
C ALA A 87 -31.08 -11.85 53.44
N LEU A 88 -32.38 -11.66 53.22
CA LEU A 88 -33.01 -10.37 52.96
C LEU A 88 -34.15 -10.09 53.91
N THR A 89 -34.21 -8.87 54.44
CA THR A 89 -35.34 -8.34 55.22
C THR A 89 -35.91 -7.16 54.44
N ASN A 90 -37.20 -7.17 54.16
CA ASN A 90 -37.87 -6.03 53.52
C ASN A 90 -38.12 -4.94 54.55
N ALA A 91 -37.35 -3.85 54.45
CA ALA A 91 -37.49 -2.65 55.25
C ALA A 91 -38.29 -1.54 54.55
N ALA A 92 -38.88 -1.80 53.38
CA ALA A 92 -39.75 -0.86 52.68
C ALA A 92 -41.18 -0.98 53.21
N ASP A 93 -41.88 0.17 53.30
CA ASP A 93 -43.25 0.21 53.81
C ASP A 93 -44.30 0.07 52.69
N ASP A 94 -43.92 0.30 51.42
CA ASP A 94 -44.84 0.51 50.29
C ASP A 94 -44.76 -0.59 49.21
N THR A 95 -43.80 -1.48 49.31
CA THR A 95 -43.61 -2.55 48.30
C THR A 95 -43.33 -3.90 48.93
N GLY A 96 -44.02 -4.92 48.42
CA GLY A 96 -43.74 -6.32 48.70
C GLY A 96 -43.22 -7.11 47.52
N SER A 97 -43.08 -6.48 46.39
CA SER A 97 -42.68 -7.16 45.13
C SER A 97 -41.29 -6.74 44.69
N TRP A 98 -40.40 -7.69 44.61
CA TRP A 98 -38.99 -7.52 44.33
C TRP A 98 -38.54 -8.31 43.10
N ARG A 99 -37.46 -7.87 42.48
CA ARG A 99 -36.83 -8.50 41.33
C ARG A 99 -35.34 -8.66 41.61
N ILE A 100 -34.80 -9.86 41.48
CA ILE A 100 -33.37 -10.07 41.52
C ILE A 100 -32.86 -10.23 40.08
N LEU A 101 -31.88 -9.41 39.70
CA LEU A 101 -31.27 -9.38 38.37
C LEU A 101 -29.85 -9.89 38.43
N PHE A 102 -29.41 -10.52 37.34
CA PHE A 102 -28.06 -11.06 37.20
C PHE A 102 -27.42 -10.57 35.88
N SER A 103 -26.19 -10.09 35.96
CA SER A 103 -25.52 -9.40 34.87
C SER A 103 -25.03 -10.28 33.71
N GLN A 104 -25.12 -11.61 33.83
CA GLN A 104 -24.61 -12.53 32.80
C GLN A 104 -25.71 -13.40 32.17
N ASN A 105 -25.59 -13.57 30.85
CA ASN A 105 -26.47 -14.41 30.05
C ASN A 105 -25.81 -15.71 29.55
N PHE A 106 -24.58 -16.01 29.98
CA PHE A 106 -23.83 -17.20 29.58
C PHE A 106 -24.10 -18.42 30.46
N MET A 107 -25.15 -18.41 31.28
CA MET A 107 -25.48 -19.47 32.18
C MET A 107 -26.04 -20.68 31.43
N GLN A 108 -25.55 -21.86 31.80
CA GLN A 108 -26.09 -23.15 31.33
C GLN A 108 -27.23 -23.64 32.21
N TRP A 109 -27.17 -23.40 33.53
CA TRP A 109 -28.23 -23.71 34.47
C TRP A 109 -28.44 -22.53 35.39
N PHE A 110 -29.69 -22.19 35.66
CA PHE A 110 -30.03 -21.06 36.52
C PHE A 110 -31.32 -21.39 37.31
N ALA A 111 -31.22 -21.48 38.63
CA ALA A 111 -32.35 -21.68 39.48
C ALA A 111 -32.36 -20.68 40.64
N VAL A 112 -33.55 -20.22 41.00
CA VAL A 112 -33.80 -19.32 42.14
C VAL A 112 -34.87 -19.92 43.02
N HIS A 113 -34.53 -20.05 44.29
CA HIS A 113 -35.43 -20.58 45.33
C HIS A 113 -35.53 -19.56 46.46
N VAL A 114 -36.74 -19.43 47.03
CA VAL A 114 -36.98 -18.56 48.20
C VAL A 114 -37.39 -19.44 49.37
N LEU A 115 -36.58 -19.42 50.42
CA LEU A 115 -36.89 -20.07 51.68
C LEU A 115 -37.52 -19.00 52.62
N ARG A 116 -38.78 -19.22 52.98
CA ARG A 116 -39.53 -18.31 53.86
C ARG A 116 -39.36 -18.68 55.33
N ASP A 117 -39.72 -17.77 56.24
CA ASP A 117 -39.60 -17.94 57.69
C ASP A 117 -40.44 -19.15 58.23
N ASP A 118 -41.49 -19.57 57.53
CA ASP A 118 -42.31 -20.75 57.82
C ASP A 118 -41.67 -22.08 57.41
N GLY A 119 -40.46 -22.02 56.84
CA GLY A 119 -39.73 -23.18 56.33
C GLY A 119 -40.16 -23.66 54.93
N THR A 120 -41.10 -22.99 54.28
CA THR A 120 -41.50 -23.32 52.92
C THR A 120 -40.43 -22.87 51.90
N VAL A 121 -40.17 -23.73 50.94
CA VAL A 121 -39.29 -23.45 49.80
C VAL A 121 -40.14 -23.22 48.55
N GLU A 122 -40.11 -22.02 48.06
CA GLU A 122 -40.75 -21.62 46.79
C GLU A 122 -39.72 -21.72 45.67
N VAL A 123 -40.04 -22.46 44.59
CA VAL A 123 -39.22 -22.51 43.36
C VAL A 123 -39.71 -21.37 42.49
N VAL A 124 -38.90 -20.31 42.39
CA VAL A 124 -39.23 -19.15 41.55
C VAL A 124 -38.91 -19.42 40.10
N THR A 125 -37.74 -20.04 39.83
CA THR A 125 -37.34 -20.50 38.50
C THR A 125 -36.33 -21.62 38.60
N ASP A 126 -36.38 -22.53 37.66
CA ASP A 126 -35.38 -23.58 37.45
C ASP A 126 -35.23 -23.79 35.94
N MET A 127 -34.22 -23.13 35.35
CA MET A 127 -34.00 -23.10 33.91
C MET A 127 -32.78 -23.93 33.56
N ASP A 128 -32.96 -24.87 32.66
CA ASP A 128 -31.91 -25.68 32.07
C ASP A 128 -31.38 -25.07 30.75
N PRO A 129 -30.29 -25.61 30.17
CA PRO A 129 -29.71 -25.08 28.93
C PRO A 129 -30.62 -25.16 27.70
N SER A 130 -31.72 -25.93 27.75
CA SER A 130 -32.65 -26.11 26.63
C SER A 130 -33.82 -25.13 26.66
N ALA A 131 -33.98 -24.33 27.75
CA ALA A 131 -35.05 -23.36 27.91
C ALA A 131 -35.04 -22.30 26.83
N ALA A 132 -36.14 -22.12 26.12
CA ALA A 132 -36.34 -21.04 25.16
C ALA A 132 -36.41 -19.68 25.87
N PHE A 133 -36.33 -18.60 25.12
CA PHE A 133 -36.41 -17.25 25.71
C PHE A 133 -37.78 -17.03 26.39
N ALA A 134 -38.84 -17.57 25.80
CA ALA A 134 -40.20 -17.48 26.34
C ALA A 134 -40.41 -18.22 27.68
N ASP A 135 -39.53 -19.17 28.02
CA ASP A 135 -39.58 -19.91 29.28
C ASP A 135 -39.01 -19.12 30.47
N ARG A 136 -38.42 -17.92 30.19
CA ARG A 136 -37.90 -17.05 31.23
C ARG A 136 -39.00 -16.50 32.12
N PRO A 137 -38.80 -16.42 33.44
CA PRO A 137 -39.81 -15.91 34.37
C PRO A 137 -40.15 -14.44 34.13
N LEU A 138 -39.21 -13.69 33.55
CA LEU A 138 -39.40 -12.32 33.10
C LEU A 138 -38.83 -12.18 31.67
N GLU A 139 -39.58 -11.51 30.81
CA GLU A 139 -39.16 -11.29 29.38
C GLU A 139 -38.02 -10.25 29.25
N THR A 140 -37.06 -10.32 30.15
CA THR A 140 -35.90 -9.40 30.17
C THR A 140 -34.72 -10.01 29.43
N PRO A 141 -33.90 -9.21 28.72
CA PRO A 141 -32.67 -9.70 28.09
C PRO A 141 -31.67 -10.26 29.09
N THR A 142 -31.63 -9.71 30.31
CA THR A 142 -30.85 -10.19 31.43
C THR A 142 -31.60 -11.28 32.21
N LEU A 143 -30.90 -12.18 32.88
CA LEU A 143 -31.54 -13.15 33.75
C LEU A 143 -32.09 -12.43 34.98
N ALA A 144 -33.38 -12.67 35.25
CA ALA A 144 -34.07 -12.06 36.39
C ALA A 144 -35.11 -13.01 36.95
N ALA A 145 -35.36 -12.91 38.23
CA ALA A 145 -36.43 -13.65 38.92
C ALA A 145 -37.25 -12.70 39.80
N ALA A 146 -38.55 -12.92 39.83
CA ALA A 146 -39.48 -12.14 40.65
C ALA A 146 -39.79 -12.90 41.95
N PHE A 147 -39.78 -12.20 43.07
CA PHE A 147 -40.19 -12.75 44.35
C PHE A 147 -40.95 -11.73 45.17
N ASP A 148 -41.84 -12.19 46.00
CA ASP A 148 -42.61 -11.35 46.87
C ASP A 148 -42.14 -11.50 48.32
N LEU A 149 -41.90 -10.39 49.00
CA LEU A 149 -41.45 -10.29 50.39
C LEU A 149 -42.23 -9.16 51.05
N ALA A 150 -43.15 -9.49 51.92
CA ALA A 150 -43.99 -8.51 52.60
C ALA A 150 -43.12 -7.51 53.44
N PRO A 151 -43.60 -6.28 53.66
CA PRO A 151 -42.93 -5.35 54.58
C PRO A 151 -42.65 -5.97 55.92
N GLY A 152 -41.42 -5.84 56.42
CA GLY A 152 -40.94 -6.42 57.67
C GLY A 152 -40.62 -7.92 57.63
N ALA A 153 -40.97 -8.65 56.58
CA ALA A 153 -40.67 -10.09 56.43
C ALA A 153 -39.20 -10.32 56.06
N THR A 154 -38.70 -11.50 56.45
CA THR A 154 -37.37 -11.98 56.11
C THR A 154 -37.49 -13.22 55.23
N ALA A 155 -36.61 -13.38 54.26
CA ALA A 155 -36.49 -14.60 53.47
C ALA A 155 -35.05 -14.86 53.07
N VAL A 156 -34.73 -16.11 52.80
CA VAL A 156 -33.41 -16.48 52.27
C VAL A 156 -33.55 -16.92 50.82
N ILE A 157 -32.89 -16.20 49.95
CA ILE A 157 -32.89 -16.52 48.50
C ILE A 157 -31.66 -17.35 48.17
N PHE A 158 -31.88 -18.52 47.61
CA PHE A 158 -30.83 -19.38 47.08
C PHE A 158 -30.83 -19.29 45.57
N VAL A 159 -29.66 -19.02 45.03
CA VAL A 159 -29.41 -18.97 43.58
C VAL A 159 -28.39 -20.03 43.22
N ARG A 160 -28.79 -20.98 42.36
CA ARG A 160 -27.88 -21.97 41.79
C ARG A 160 -27.58 -21.61 40.36
N TYR A 161 -26.31 -21.55 39.98
CA TYR A 161 -25.97 -21.38 38.59
C TYR A 161 -24.75 -22.20 38.17
N VAL A 162 -24.72 -22.55 36.88
CA VAL A 162 -23.59 -23.17 36.19
C VAL A 162 -23.28 -22.32 34.97
N SER A 163 -22.06 -21.91 34.80
CA SER A 163 -21.67 -21.08 33.68
C SER A 163 -21.01 -21.90 32.58
N GLY A 164 -21.44 -21.71 31.35
CA GLY A 164 -20.75 -22.25 30.16
C GLY A 164 -19.51 -21.48 29.74
N GLY A 165 -19.09 -20.45 30.52
CA GLY A 165 -17.94 -19.62 30.28
C GLY A 165 -17.20 -19.26 31.57
N SER A 166 -16.84 -18.01 31.75
CA SER A 166 -16.35 -17.52 33.05
C SER A 166 -17.50 -17.40 34.03
N SER A 167 -17.33 -17.95 35.24
CA SER A 167 -18.28 -17.84 36.33
C SER A 167 -18.09 -16.54 37.11
N SER A 168 -18.45 -15.42 36.48
CA SER A 168 -18.42 -14.11 37.10
C SER A 168 -19.81 -13.52 37.08
N LEU A 169 -20.42 -13.33 38.23
CA LEU A 169 -21.80 -12.93 38.39
C LEU A 169 -21.90 -11.68 39.28
N SER A 170 -22.52 -10.65 38.75
CA SER A 170 -22.99 -9.50 39.53
C SER A 170 -24.52 -9.53 39.59
N TRP A 171 -25.09 -8.96 40.62
CA TRP A 171 -26.52 -8.91 40.85
C TRP A 171 -26.99 -7.56 41.33
N SER A 172 -28.29 -7.32 41.20
CA SER A 172 -29.00 -6.23 41.88
C SER A 172 -30.40 -6.69 42.30
N ILE A 173 -30.90 -6.07 43.35
CA ILE A 173 -32.30 -6.22 43.77
C ILE A 173 -33.02 -4.95 43.39
N GLU A 174 -34.10 -5.09 42.68
CA GLU A 174 -34.85 -4.00 42.07
C GLU A 174 -36.31 -4.04 42.42
N THR A 175 -36.96 -2.90 42.42
CA THR A 175 -38.43 -2.83 42.35
C THR A 175 -38.88 -3.00 40.90
N PRO A 176 -40.16 -3.32 40.62
CA PRO A 176 -40.66 -3.36 39.25
C PRO A 176 -40.44 -2.06 38.47
N THR A 177 -40.57 -0.93 39.14
CA THR A 177 -40.36 0.41 38.51
C THR A 177 -38.90 0.63 38.17
N SER A 178 -37.97 0.37 39.11
CA SER A 178 -36.54 0.55 38.90
C SER A 178 -36.01 -0.41 37.82
N LEU A 179 -36.51 -1.64 37.74
CA LEU A 179 -36.19 -2.58 36.68
C LEU A 179 -36.54 -2.02 35.31
N ASN A 180 -37.78 -1.50 35.14
CA ASN A 180 -38.22 -0.92 33.87
C ASN A 180 -37.32 0.28 33.43
N GLU A 181 -36.93 1.12 34.40
CA GLU A 181 -36.00 2.24 34.10
C GLU A 181 -34.59 1.73 33.71
N LEU A 182 -34.05 0.74 34.42
CA LEU A 182 -32.76 0.13 34.08
C LEU A 182 -32.79 -0.48 32.68
N GLU A 183 -33.85 -1.25 32.37
CA GLU A 183 -34.00 -1.85 31.05
C GLU A 183 -34.16 -0.80 29.93
N ALA A 184 -34.95 0.24 30.17
CA ALA A 184 -35.10 1.32 29.19
C ALA A 184 -33.76 1.99 28.89
N ARG A 185 -32.96 2.31 29.92
CA ARG A 185 -31.62 2.90 29.77
C ARG A 185 -30.66 1.93 29.09
N ALA A 186 -30.64 0.65 29.48
CA ALA A 186 -29.80 -0.36 28.88
C ALA A 186 -30.16 -0.59 27.40
N THR A 187 -31.46 -0.64 27.09
CA THR A 187 -31.98 -0.77 25.74
C THR A 187 -31.53 0.41 24.87
N ALA A 188 -31.76 1.65 25.34
CA ALA A 188 -31.35 2.84 24.60
C ALA A 188 -29.83 2.82 24.30
N LYS A 189 -29.01 2.55 25.30
CA LYS A 189 -27.54 2.45 25.16
C LYS A 189 -27.16 1.37 24.13
N ASN A 190 -27.72 0.17 24.27
CA ASN A 190 -27.37 -0.96 23.41
C ASN A 190 -27.80 -0.73 21.96
N PHE A 191 -29.00 -0.18 21.72
CA PHE A 191 -29.50 0.05 20.36
C PHE A 191 -28.78 1.21 19.65
N ILE A 192 -28.30 2.23 20.38
CA ILE A 192 -27.38 3.25 19.81
C ILE A 192 -26.08 2.58 19.33
N TYR A 193 -25.50 1.71 20.15
CA TYR A 193 -24.34 0.94 19.79
C TYR A 193 -24.57 0.05 18.56
N TYR A 194 -25.67 -0.71 18.54
CA TYR A 194 -26.00 -1.57 17.40
C TYR A 194 -26.20 -0.75 16.12
N GLY A 195 -26.87 0.39 16.22
CA GLY A 195 -27.07 1.30 15.09
C GLY A 195 -25.74 1.80 14.50
N MET A 196 -24.79 2.20 15.36
CA MET A 196 -23.45 2.60 14.89
C MET A 196 -22.73 1.45 14.16
N MET A 197 -22.77 0.23 14.71
CA MET A 197 -22.15 -0.91 14.08
C MET A 197 -22.81 -1.30 12.75
N ILE A 198 -24.16 -1.25 12.69
CA ILE A 198 -24.91 -1.52 11.45
C ILE A 198 -24.53 -0.51 10.35
N ILE A 199 -24.44 0.77 10.69
CA ILE A 199 -24.01 1.81 9.73
C ILE A 199 -22.63 1.49 9.17
N LEU A 200 -21.68 1.10 10.01
CA LEU A 200 -20.32 0.74 9.57
C LEU A 200 -20.32 -0.49 8.66
N ILE A 201 -21.16 -1.50 8.98
CA ILE A 201 -21.31 -2.71 8.14
C ILE A 201 -21.92 -2.35 6.78
N VAL A 202 -22.96 -1.51 6.75
CA VAL A 202 -23.62 -1.06 5.51
C VAL A 202 -22.66 -0.26 4.64
N ILE A 203 -21.88 0.65 5.23
CA ILE A 203 -20.85 1.41 4.50
C ILE A 203 -19.80 0.44 3.89
N ALA A 204 -19.37 -0.56 4.66
CA ALA A 204 -18.42 -1.55 4.17
C ALA A 204 -18.98 -2.42 3.05
N ALA A 205 -20.24 -2.86 3.16
CA ALA A 205 -20.92 -3.63 2.13
C ALA A 205 -21.05 -2.80 0.84
N PHE A 206 -21.46 -1.54 0.94
CA PHE A 206 -21.53 -0.63 -0.19
C PHE A 206 -20.16 -0.40 -0.83
N ALA A 207 -19.13 -0.17 -0.02
CA ALA A 207 -17.76 -0.03 -0.50
C ALA A 207 -17.24 -1.30 -1.22
N PHE A 208 -17.64 -2.49 -0.75
CA PHE A 208 -17.36 -3.74 -1.44
C PHE A 208 -18.07 -3.82 -2.80
N LEU A 209 -19.36 -3.50 -2.86
CA LEU A 209 -20.13 -3.51 -4.11
C LEU A 209 -19.51 -2.59 -5.17
N MET A 210 -19.04 -1.42 -4.76
CA MET A 210 -18.43 -0.43 -5.64
C MET A 210 -16.99 -0.78 -6.06
N SER A 211 -16.19 -1.33 -5.15
CA SER A 211 -14.75 -1.54 -5.39
C SER A 211 -14.37 -2.98 -5.71
N ARG A 212 -15.25 -3.95 -5.38
CA ARG A 212 -15.02 -5.41 -5.45
C ARG A 212 -13.76 -5.87 -4.71
N ARG A 213 -13.28 -5.09 -3.74
CA ARG A 213 -12.08 -5.42 -2.97
C ARG A 213 -12.44 -6.27 -1.76
N PRO A 214 -11.81 -7.45 -1.59
CA PRO A 214 -12.16 -8.39 -0.53
C PRO A 214 -11.87 -7.87 0.89
N VAL A 215 -11.04 -6.83 1.04
CA VAL A 215 -10.77 -6.21 2.33
C VAL A 215 -12.04 -5.64 2.99
N PHE A 216 -12.99 -5.13 2.20
CA PHE A 216 -14.23 -4.59 2.72
C PHE A 216 -15.17 -5.69 3.25
N ILE A 217 -15.22 -6.86 2.59
CA ILE A 217 -16.04 -7.96 3.08
C ILE A 217 -15.44 -8.60 4.34
N ALA A 218 -14.10 -8.67 4.43
CA ALA A 218 -13.43 -9.13 5.64
C ALA A 218 -13.70 -8.18 6.83
N TYR A 219 -13.69 -6.87 6.56
CA TYR A 219 -14.05 -5.86 7.56
C TYR A 219 -15.51 -5.94 7.96
N ALA A 220 -16.45 -6.09 7.01
CA ALA A 220 -17.87 -6.24 7.30
C ALA A 220 -18.14 -7.53 8.12
N GLY A 221 -17.42 -8.61 7.82
CA GLY A 221 -17.46 -9.85 8.60
C GLY A 221 -16.97 -9.65 10.03
N TYR A 222 -15.88 -8.92 10.24
CA TYR A 222 -15.37 -8.57 11.56
C TYR A 222 -16.41 -7.75 12.36
N ALA A 223 -16.90 -6.66 11.78
CA ALA A 223 -17.88 -5.80 12.44
C ALA A 223 -19.22 -6.52 12.70
N GLY A 224 -19.66 -7.38 11.77
CA GLY A 224 -20.87 -8.17 11.91
C GLY A 224 -20.77 -9.21 13.03
N CYS A 225 -19.67 -9.97 13.08
CA CYS A 225 -19.42 -10.92 14.16
C CYS A 225 -19.28 -10.21 15.52
N ALA A 226 -18.64 -9.03 15.56
CA ALA A 226 -18.53 -8.23 16.77
C ALA A 226 -19.90 -7.73 17.26
N LEU A 227 -20.74 -7.25 16.36
CA LEU A 227 -22.11 -6.85 16.67
C LEU A 227 -22.92 -8.03 17.26
N LEU A 228 -22.92 -9.17 16.58
CA LEU A 228 -23.67 -10.35 17.02
C LEU A 228 -23.13 -10.91 18.35
N PHE A 229 -21.81 -10.83 18.57
CA PHE A 229 -21.20 -11.21 19.83
C PHE A 229 -21.70 -10.34 21.00
N ILE A 230 -21.76 -9.01 20.80
CA ILE A 230 -22.27 -8.09 21.83
C ILE A 230 -23.78 -8.26 22.02
N MET A 231 -24.57 -8.42 20.95
CA MET A 231 -26.00 -8.72 21.06
C MET A 231 -26.27 -10.00 21.84
N HIS A 232 -25.43 -11.02 21.67
CA HIS A 232 -25.49 -12.24 22.47
C HIS A 232 -25.14 -11.98 23.94
N ALA A 233 -24.04 -11.25 24.20
CA ALA A 233 -23.61 -10.92 25.55
C ALA A 233 -24.66 -10.09 26.32
N ASP A 234 -25.34 -9.18 25.64
CA ASP A 234 -26.41 -8.36 26.19
C ASP A 234 -27.74 -9.12 26.37
N GLY A 235 -27.86 -10.38 25.88
CA GLY A 235 -29.10 -11.15 25.85
C GLY A 235 -30.07 -10.74 24.75
N ASN A 236 -29.85 -9.63 24.06
CA ASN A 236 -30.72 -9.15 23.00
C ASN A 236 -30.67 -10.06 21.75
N GLY A 237 -29.55 -10.72 21.51
CA GLY A 237 -29.46 -11.74 20.45
C GLY A 237 -30.44 -12.89 20.69
N PHE A 238 -30.50 -13.42 21.90
CA PHE A 238 -31.42 -14.47 22.27
C PHE A 238 -32.86 -13.98 22.25
N LYS A 239 -33.15 -12.77 22.75
CA LYS A 239 -34.51 -12.19 22.75
C LYS A 239 -35.08 -11.98 21.34
N PHE A 240 -34.27 -11.41 20.40
CA PHE A 240 -34.81 -10.89 19.13
C PHE A 240 -34.43 -11.72 17.90
N LEU A 241 -33.28 -12.40 17.90
CA LEU A 241 -32.75 -13.04 16.69
C LEU A 241 -32.94 -14.58 16.69
N TRP A 242 -32.80 -15.21 17.84
CA TRP A 242 -32.94 -16.69 17.95
C TRP A 242 -33.63 -17.15 19.23
N PRO A 243 -34.84 -16.64 19.56
CA PRO A 243 -35.54 -16.91 20.83
C PRO A 243 -35.83 -18.37 21.08
N GLU A 244 -36.07 -19.14 20.04
CA GLU A 244 -36.39 -20.59 20.11
C GLU A 244 -35.15 -21.48 20.03
N ALA A 245 -33.97 -20.89 19.68
CA ALA A 245 -32.78 -21.69 19.44
C ALA A 245 -31.82 -21.67 20.66
N ALA A 246 -32.28 -22.23 21.78
CA ALA A 246 -31.52 -22.33 23.03
C ALA A 246 -30.17 -23.03 22.84
N ALA A 247 -30.15 -24.14 22.09
CA ALA A 247 -28.91 -24.85 21.75
C ALA A 247 -27.91 -23.95 21.02
N PHE A 248 -28.34 -23.18 20.02
CA PHE A 248 -27.48 -22.22 19.35
C PHE A 248 -27.00 -21.12 20.31
N ASN A 249 -27.89 -20.64 21.20
CA ASN A 249 -27.50 -19.61 22.19
C ASN A 249 -26.33 -20.07 23.06
N ALA A 250 -26.24 -21.35 23.44
CA ALA A 250 -25.11 -21.88 24.18
C ALA A 250 -23.78 -21.84 23.41
N TYR A 251 -23.82 -21.92 22.09
CA TYR A 251 -22.67 -21.88 21.19
C TYR A 251 -22.40 -20.51 20.56
N ALA A 252 -23.32 -19.56 20.68
CA ALA A 252 -23.25 -18.26 19.99
C ALA A 252 -21.97 -17.49 20.28
N SER A 253 -21.53 -17.50 21.56
CA SER A 253 -20.26 -16.83 21.94
C SER A 253 -19.04 -17.46 21.27
N VAL A 254 -19.00 -18.78 21.10
CA VAL A 254 -17.90 -19.47 20.37
C VAL A 254 -17.96 -19.13 18.89
N THR A 255 -19.15 -19.21 18.30
CA THR A 255 -19.38 -18.95 16.88
C THR A 255 -18.97 -17.53 16.49
N PHE A 256 -19.48 -16.54 17.20
CA PHE A 256 -19.17 -15.13 16.88
C PHE A 256 -17.77 -14.74 17.30
N GLY A 257 -17.25 -15.27 18.42
CA GLY A 257 -15.85 -15.08 18.83
C GLY A 257 -14.87 -15.65 17.82
N ALA A 258 -15.11 -16.86 17.31
CA ALA A 258 -14.35 -17.44 16.21
C ALA A 258 -14.45 -16.59 14.94
N GLY A 259 -15.65 -16.10 14.60
CA GLY A 259 -15.89 -15.22 13.48
C GLY A 259 -15.07 -13.91 13.55
N ILE A 260 -14.95 -13.31 14.73
CA ILE A 260 -14.12 -12.11 14.96
C ILE A 260 -12.63 -12.41 14.68
N ILE A 261 -12.11 -13.54 15.22
CA ILE A 261 -10.70 -13.93 15.02
C ILE A 261 -10.41 -14.22 13.54
N ILE A 262 -11.28 -14.97 12.88
CA ILE A 262 -11.11 -15.34 11.46
C ILE A 262 -11.17 -14.11 10.57
N SER A 263 -12.22 -13.30 10.70
CA SER A 263 -12.42 -12.11 9.86
C SER A 263 -11.39 -11.02 10.16
N GLY A 264 -10.99 -10.81 11.42
CA GLY A 264 -9.90 -9.92 11.81
C GLY A 264 -8.55 -10.36 11.25
N SER A 265 -8.24 -11.65 11.27
CA SER A 265 -7.04 -12.22 10.66
C SER A 265 -7.05 -12.05 9.14
N LEU A 266 -8.18 -12.33 8.48
CA LEU A 266 -8.35 -12.15 7.05
C LEU A 266 -8.24 -10.67 6.65
N PHE A 267 -8.87 -9.78 7.42
CA PHE A 267 -8.74 -8.33 7.24
C PHE A 267 -7.27 -7.89 7.32
N SER A 268 -6.55 -8.31 8.36
CA SER A 268 -5.14 -7.99 8.55
C SER A 268 -4.27 -8.47 7.38
N LYS A 269 -4.50 -9.70 6.88
CA LYS A 269 -3.81 -10.26 5.71
C LYS A 269 -4.04 -9.42 4.45
N LEU A 270 -5.29 -9.04 4.20
CA LEU A 270 -5.69 -8.29 3.01
C LEU A 270 -5.27 -6.82 3.07
N PHE A 271 -5.45 -6.17 4.22
CA PHE A 271 -5.14 -4.77 4.43
C PHE A 271 -3.62 -4.50 4.39
N LEU A 272 -2.85 -5.26 5.15
CA LEU A 272 -1.40 -5.14 5.21
C LEU A 272 -0.68 -5.79 4.03
N ARG A 273 -1.41 -6.58 3.20
CA ARG A 273 -0.86 -7.37 2.08
C ARG A 273 0.29 -8.26 2.55
N THR A 274 0.09 -8.98 3.65
CA THR A 274 1.12 -9.75 4.36
C THR A 274 1.80 -10.78 3.46
N ARG A 275 1.05 -11.43 2.56
CA ARG A 275 1.60 -12.40 1.59
C ARG A 275 2.75 -11.83 0.76
N ARG A 276 2.69 -10.52 0.42
CA ARG A 276 3.70 -9.87 -0.41
C ARG A 276 4.85 -9.29 0.40
N PHE A 277 4.55 -8.71 1.57
CA PHE A 277 5.52 -7.91 2.33
C PHE A 277 6.07 -8.61 3.58
N HIS A 278 5.28 -9.52 4.16
CA HIS A 278 5.60 -10.18 5.45
C HIS A 278 5.14 -11.65 5.45
N PRO A 279 5.76 -12.55 4.66
CA PRO A 279 5.27 -13.91 4.45
C PRO A 279 5.22 -14.76 5.73
N VAL A 280 6.07 -14.50 6.72
CA VAL A 280 6.04 -15.19 8.02
C VAL A 280 4.76 -14.83 8.77
N ILE A 281 4.42 -13.53 8.86
CA ILE A 281 3.19 -13.06 9.50
C ILE A 281 1.96 -13.63 8.76
N ASP A 282 2.02 -13.72 7.44
CA ASP A 282 0.95 -14.32 6.64
C ASP A 282 0.69 -15.77 7.02
N LYS A 283 1.74 -16.56 7.22
CA LYS A 283 1.64 -17.96 7.67
C LYS A 283 1.08 -18.06 9.09
N VAL A 284 1.54 -17.20 10.01
CA VAL A 284 1.03 -17.16 11.40
C VAL A 284 -0.47 -16.83 11.41
N LEU A 285 -0.90 -15.80 10.69
CA LEU A 285 -2.32 -15.46 10.57
C LEU A 285 -3.13 -16.58 9.91
N GLY A 286 -2.56 -17.28 8.93
CA GLY A 286 -3.16 -18.47 8.33
C GLY A 286 -3.33 -19.61 9.33
N ALA A 287 -2.32 -19.86 10.17
CA ALA A 287 -2.39 -20.87 11.22
C ALA A 287 -3.45 -20.52 12.29
N ILE A 288 -3.56 -19.23 12.67
CA ILE A 288 -4.62 -18.76 13.58
C ILE A 288 -5.99 -19.03 12.99
N ILE A 289 -6.23 -18.74 11.71
CA ILE A 289 -7.50 -19.03 11.05
C ILE A 289 -7.81 -20.53 11.08
N LEU A 290 -6.86 -21.38 10.69
CA LEU A 290 -7.05 -22.83 10.66
C LEU A 290 -7.31 -23.41 12.06
N LEU A 291 -6.57 -22.94 13.07
CA LEU A 291 -6.77 -23.35 14.44
C LEU A 291 -8.15 -22.94 14.97
N THR A 292 -8.57 -21.70 14.66
CA THR A 292 -9.90 -21.19 15.03
C THR A 292 -11.01 -22.02 14.37
N LEU A 293 -10.88 -22.36 13.10
CA LEU A 293 -11.83 -23.23 12.40
C LEU A 293 -11.87 -24.64 13.01
N GLY A 294 -10.71 -25.21 13.37
CA GLY A 294 -10.62 -26.48 14.06
C GLY A 294 -11.31 -26.46 15.43
N MET A 295 -11.13 -25.37 16.20
CA MET A 295 -11.81 -25.20 17.49
C MET A 295 -13.32 -25.02 17.34
N LEU A 296 -13.75 -24.27 16.32
CA LEU A 296 -15.18 -24.13 16.01
C LEU A 296 -15.80 -25.46 15.63
N ALA A 297 -15.12 -26.28 14.83
CA ALA A 297 -15.59 -27.64 14.51
C ALA A 297 -15.60 -28.56 15.75
N ALA A 298 -14.57 -28.48 16.59
CA ALA A 298 -14.48 -29.26 17.83
C ALA A 298 -15.59 -28.89 18.83
N SER A 299 -16.09 -27.65 18.83
CA SER A 299 -17.16 -27.20 19.71
C SER A 299 -18.49 -27.95 19.47
N ALA A 300 -18.68 -28.58 18.32
CA ALA A 300 -19.85 -29.43 18.05
C ALA A 300 -19.79 -30.78 18.73
N PHE A 301 -18.61 -31.21 19.22
CA PHE A 301 -18.39 -32.57 19.78
C PHE A 301 -17.84 -32.55 21.19
N LEU A 302 -17.32 -31.45 21.67
CA LEU A 302 -16.68 -31.30 22.98
C LEU A 302 -17.37 -30.23 23.81
N ASP A 303 -17.17 -30.29 25.13
CA ASP A 303 -17.68 -29.29 26.05
C ASP A 303 -17.25 -27.88 25.69
N ASN A 304 -18.20 -26.96 25.76
CA ASN A 304 -17.98 -25.56 25.36
C ASN A 304 -16.98 -24.80 26.23
N GLN A 305 -16.90 -25.10 27.52
CA GLN A 305 -16.11 -24.32 28.46
C GLN A 305 -14.60 -24.36 28.18
N PRO A 306 -13.93 -25.52 27.99
CA PRO A 306 -12.52 -25.56 27.62
C PRO A 306 -12.27 -24.91 26.28
N ILE A 307 -13.18 -25.06 25.30
CA ILE A 307 -13.07 -24.44 23.98
C ILE A 307 -13.13 -22.92 24.09
N LYS A 308 -14.07 -22.37 24.86
CA LYS A 308 -14.16 -20.92 25.12
C LYS A 308 -12.88 -20.39 25.74
N LYS A 309 -12.32 -21.07 26.74
CA LYS A 309 -11.06 -20.71 27.38
C LYS A 309 -9.90 -20.66 26.38
N MET A 310 -9.76 -21.69 25.54
CA MET A 310 -8.72 -21.75 24.51
C MET A 310 -8.95 -20.71 23.41
N LEU A 311 -10.20 -20.43 23.03
CA LEU A 311 -10.54 -19.41 22.05
C LEU A 311 -10.16 -18.00 22.54
N VAL A 312 -10.35 -17.72 23.83
CA VAL A 312 -9.92 -16.46 24.45
C VAL A 312 -8.39 -16.32 24.41
N LEU A 313 -7.64 -17.39 24.74
CA LEU A 313 -6.18 -17.40 24.61
C LEU A 313 -5.72 -17.16 23.17
N LEU A 314 -6.42 -17.80 22.21
CA LEU A 314 -6.12 -17.61 20.79
C LEU A 314 -6.48 -16.20 20.32
N ALA A 315 -7.54 -15.58 20.87
CA ALA A 315 -7.87 -14.18 20.60
C ALA A 315 -6.76 -13.22 21.06
N PHE A 316 -6.17 -13.44 22.25
CA PHE A 316 -5.02 -12.67 22.72
C PHE A 316 -3.80 -12.85 21.80
N ALA A 317 -3.50 -14.07 21.38
CA ALA A 317 -2.43 -14.34 20.43
C ALA A 317 -2.69 -13.67 19.06
N ALA A 318 -3.94 -13.65 18.60
CA ALA A 318 -4.35 -12.96 17.37
C ALA A 318 -4.16 -11.45 17.49
N ILE A 319 -4.65 -10.83 18.58
CA ILE A 319 -4.49 -9.38 18.85
C ILE A 319 -3.01 -9.01 18.90
N ALA A 320 -2.19 -9.77 19.61
CA ALA A 320 -0.74 -9.56 19.66
C ALA A 320 -0.11 -9.64 18.27
N THR A 321 -0.55 -10.61 17.44
CA THR A 321 -0.08 -10.76 16.05
C THR A 321 -0.54 -9.58 15.19
N PHE A 322 -1.76 -9.07 15.35
CA PHE A 322 -2.26 -7.91 14.61
C PHE A 322 -1.46 -6.64 14.95
N VAL A 323 -1.20 -6.41 16.23
CA VAL A 323 -0.37 -5.27 16.68
C VAL A 323 1.04 -5.39 16.10
N LEU A 324 1.68 -6.56 16.23
CA LEU A 324 3.02 -6.79 15.69
C LEU A 324 3.06 -6.57 14.16
N ALA A 325 2.08 -7.11 13.44
CA ALA A 325 1.95 -6.92 12.00
C ALA A 325 1.82 -5.44 11.63
N GLY A 326 1.00 -4.70 12.38
CA GLY A 326 0.84 -3.26 12.21
C GLY A 326 2.13 -2.48 12.46
N LEU A 327 2.84 -2.76 13.57
CA LEU A 327 4.11 -2.12 13.92
C LEU A 327 5.22 -2.40 12.89
N VAL A 328 5.34 -3.65 12.43
CA VAL A 328 6.30 -4.03 11.38
C VAL A 328 5.97 -3.31 10.08
N ALA A 329 4.70 -3.24 9.68
CA ALA A 329 4.28 -2.52 8.49
C ALA A 329 4.46 -0.99 8.63
N ALA A 330 4.31 -0.44 9.85
CA ALA A 330 4.46 0.98 10.13
C ALA A 330 5.89 1.49 9.90
N ARG A 331 6.92 0.64 10.06
CA ARG A 331 8.32 1.01 9.79
C ARG A 331 8.54 1.49 8.34
N ALA A 332 7.82 0.91 7.40
CA ALA A 332 7.97 1.24 5.98
C ALA A 332 6.84 2.14 5.44
N ARG A 333 5.63 2.09 6.04
CA ARG A 333 4.41 2.68 5.49
C ARG A 333 3.50 3.28 6.57
N PHE A 334 4.08 4.06 7.50
CA PHE A 334 3.36 4.59 8.66
C PHE A 334 2.06 5.31 8.28
N LYS A 335 2.09 6.22 7.31
CA LYS A 335 0.90 6.98 6.88
C LYS A 335 -0.26 6.09 6.45
N GLN A 336 0.01 4.92 5.88
CA GLN A 336 -1.01 4.01 5.37
C GLN A 336 -1.61 3.10 6.45
N VAL A 337 -0.86 2.84 7.53
CA VAL A 337 -1.25 1.86 8.56
C VAL A 337 -1.53 2.48 9.93
N ARG A 338 -1.41 3.80 10.08
CA ARG A 338 -1.55 4.51 11.37
C ARG A 338 -2.87 4.21 12.09
N PHE A 339 -3.99 4.24 11.37
CA PHE A 339 -5.30 3.95 11.95
C PHE A 339 -5.48 2.47 12.28
N TYR A 340 -4.88 1.57 11.51
CA TYR A 340 -4.85 0.15 11.83
C TYR A 340 -4.10 -0.12 13.15
N VAL A 341 -2.94 0.49 13.35
CA VAL A 341 -2.18 0.34 14.60
C VAL A 341 -2.96 0.91 15.78
N LEU A 342 -3.57 2.10 15.59
CA LEU A 342 -4.36 2.74 16.65
C LEU A 342 -5.57 1.89 17.05
N ALA A 343 -6.27 1.27 16.10
CA ALA A 343 -7.38 0.37 16.38
C ALA A 343 -6.96 -0.76 17.31
N TRP A 344 -5.96 -1.53 16.95
CA TRP A 344 -5.53 -2.67 17.75
C TRP A 344 -4.90 -2.31 19.10
N THR A 345 -4.44 -1.07 19.32
CA THR A 345 -4.00 -0.62 20.66
C THR A 345 -5.18 -0.54 21.64
N GLY A 346 -6.36 -0.13 21.17
CA GLY A 346 -7.60 -0.17 21.95
C GLY A 346 -7.97 -1.59 22.38
N ALA A 347 -7.90 -2.54 21.45
CA ALA A 347 -8.16 -3.95 21.71
C ALA A 347 -7.20 -4.54 22.77
N VAL A 348 -5.92 -4.13 22.76
CA VAL A 348 -4.95 -4.52 23.81
C VAL A 348 -5.38 -4.00 25.19
N ALA A 349 -5.82 -2.74 25.29
CA ALA A 349 -6.26 -2.15 26.54
C ALA A 349 -7.49 -2.86 27.11
N SER A 350 -8.50 -3.13 26.28
CA SER A 350 -9.69 -3.90 26.69
C SER A 350 -9.34 -5.34 27.10
N SER A 351 -8.42 -5.98 26.36
CA SER A 351 -7.94 -7.32 26.70
C SER A 351 -7.20 -7.34 28.04
N ALA A 352 -6.45 -6.31 28.37
CA ALA A 352 -5.77 -6.18 29.66
C ALA A 352 -6.77 -6.10 30.83
N LEU A 353 -7.88 -5.37 30.68
CA LEU A 353 -8.97 -5.35 31.67
C LEU A 353 -9.59 -6.74 31.86
N MET A 354 -9.82 -7.46 30.75
CA MET A 354 -10.35 -8.81 30.79
C MET A 354 -9.40 -9.78 31.52
N VAL A 355 -8.10 -9.72 31.22
CA VAL A 355 -7.07 -10.52 31.91
C VAL A 355 -7.02 -10.17 33.40
N GLY A 356 -7.01 -8.88 33.73
CA GLY A 356 -7.03 -8.39 35.09
C GLY A 356 -8.17 -8.98 35.90
N ARG A 357 -9.39 -8.92 35.37
CA ARG A 357 -10.58 -9.43 36.04
C ARG A 357 -10.62 -10.97 36.15
N HIS A 358 -10.46 -11.69 35.04
CA HIS A 358 -10.74 -13.13 35.00
C HIS A 358 -9.53 -14.03 35.30
N TRP A 359 -8.30 -13.53 35.19
CA TRP A 359 -7.08 -14.32 35.38
C TRP A 359 -6.25 -13.86 36.58
N LEU A 360 -6.24 -12.55 36.88
CA LEU A 360 -5.49 -11.99 38.00
C LEU A 360 -6.36 -11.72 39.23
N GLY A 361 -7.69 -11.90 39.10
CA GLY A 361 -8.63 -11.71 40.21
C GLY A 361 -8.76 -10.25 40.67
N ILE A 362 -8.43 -9.28 39.83
CA ILE A 362 -8.58 -7.86 40.15
C ILE A 362 -10.08 -7.53 40.21
N ASP A 363 -10.51 -6.88 41.26
CA ASP A 363 -11.91 -6.46 41.43
C ASP A 363 -12.25 -5.29 40.50
N ILE A 364 -12.59 -5.66 39.25
CA ILE A 364 -13.03 -4.73 38.20
C ILE A 364 -14.53 -4.97 37.99
N PRO A 365 -15.42 -3.96 38.16
CA PRO A 365 -16.85 -4.12 37.94
C PRO A 365 -17.17 -4.65 36.53
N ALA A 366 -18.14 -5.56 36.43
CA ALA A 366 -18.58 -6.14 35.17
C ALA A 366 -18.99 -5.06 34.15
N SER A 367 -19.65 -4.00 34.61
CA SER A 367 -20.06 -2.87 33.78
C SER A 367 -18.89 -2.19 33.10
N VAL A 368 -17.80 -1.94 33.82
CA VAL A 368 -16.58 -1.33 33.27
C VAL A 368 -15.95 -2.20 32.19
N GLN A 369 -15.88 -3.51 32.42
CA GLN A 369 -15.34 -4.45 31.44
C GLN A 369 -16.20 -4.49 30.17
N PHE A 370 -17.52 -4.66 30.28
CA PHE A 370 -18.40 -4.76 29.12
C PHE A 370 -18.54 -3.44 28.37
N ASP A 371 -18.64 -2.31 29.07
CA ASP A 371 -18.71 -1.01 28.42
C ASP A 371 -17.40 -0.63 27.75
N SER A 372 -16.23 -0.96 28.35
CA SER A 372 -14.93 -0.77 27.69
C SER A 372 -14.83 -1.60 26.41
N MET A 373 -15.30 -2.85 26.42
CA MET A 373 -15.30 -3.73 25.25
C MET A 373 -16.20 -3.18 24.13
N ARG A 374 -17.39 -2.66 24.45
CA ARG A 374 -18.30 -2.01 23.47
C ARG A 374 -17.65 -0.77 22.85
N ILE A 375 -17.12 0.13 23.67
CA ILE A 375 -16.45 1.34 23.20
C ILE A 375 -15.27 0.99 22.28
N VAL A 376 -14.45 0.06 22.70
CA VAL A 376 -13.28 -0.38 21.91
C VAL A 376 -13.74 -0.99 20.58
N MET A 377 -14.72 -1.88 20.56
CA MET A 377 -15.20 -2.50 19.31
C MET A 377 -15.76 -1.49 18.31
N VAL A 378 -16.53 -0.48 18.76
CA VAL A 378 -17.00 0.61 17.87
C VAL A 378 -15.82 1.45 17.37
N THR A 379 -14.92 1.80 18.29
CA THR A 379 -13.76 2.63 17.95
C THR A 379 -12.84 1.88 16.97
N ASP A 380 -12.58 0.60 17.22
CA ASP A 380 -11.78 -0.24 16.32
C ASP A 380 -12.43 -0.37 14.93
N ALA A 381 -13.74 -0.62 14.90
CA ALA A 381 -14.47 -0.70 13.64
C ALA A 381 -14.42 0.64 12.90
N ALA A 382 -14.63 1.76 13.59
CA ALA A 382 -14.54 3.09 12.97
C ALA A 382 -13.11 3.40 12.46
N LEU A 383 -12.09 3.11 13.26
CA LEU A 383 -10.69 3.31 12.88
C LEU A 383 -10.27 2.40 11.73
N MET A 384 -10.72 1.15 11.69
CA MET A 384 -10.49 0.25 10.57
C MET A 384 -11.18 0.76 9.29
N GLY A 385 -12.41 1.26 9.40
CA GLY A 385 -13.10 1.93 8.30
C GLY A 385 -12.32 3.14 7.78
N LEU A 386 -11.83 4.00 8.69
CA LEU A 386 -10.95 5.12 8.36
C LEU A 386 -9.63 4.67 7.72
N ALA A 387 -9.02 3.60 8.22
CA ALA A 387 -7.79 3.04 7.65
C ALA A 387 -7.99 2.59 6.19
N ILE A 388 -9.11 1.93 5.90
CA ILE A 388 -9.45 1.52 4.54
C ILE A 388 -9.70 2.74 3.66
N TRP A 389 -10.47 3.71 4.15
CA TRP A 389 -10.79 4.96 3.45
C TRP A 389 -9.52 5.76 3.12
N ASP A 390 -8.65 5.96 4.11
CA ASP A 390 -7.38 6.69 3.94
C ASP A 390 -6.48 5.99 2.90
N ASN A 391 -6.34 4.67 2.99
CA ASN A 391 -5.58 3.87 2.01
C ASN A 391 -6.20 3.97 0.60
N PHE A 392 -7.52 3.94 0.50
CA PHE A 392 -8.20 4.07 -0.78
C PHE A 392 -7.98 5.45 -1.41
N ASN A 393 -8.09 6.52 -0.62
CA ASN A 393 -7.87 7.89 -1.08
C ASN A 393 -6.41 8.11 -1.53
N GLN A 394 -5.43 7.62 -0.76
CA GLN A 394 -4.02 7.69 -1.16
C GLN A 394 -3.76 6.97 -2.49
N LEU A 395 -4.35 5.80 -2.68
CA LEU A 395 -4.22 5.04 -3.92
C LEU A 395 -4.90 5.75 -5.10
N ARG A 396 -6.06 6.36 -4.85
CA ARG A 396 -6.79 7.17 -5.86
C ARG A 396 -5.96 8.38 -6.28
N GLN A 397 -5.40 9.11 -5.32
CA GLN A 397 -4.54 10.26 -5.59
C GLN A 397 -3.27 9.86 -6.37
N ALA A 398 -2.60 8.77 -5.95
CA ALA A 398 -1.44 8.26 -6.66
C ALA A 398 -1.77 7.86 -8.12
N ARG A 399 -2.94 7.24 -8.34
CA ARG A 399 -3.40 6.90 -9.69
C ARG A 399 -3.69 8.15 -10.54
N GLN A 400 -4.33 9.16 -9.95
CA GLN A 400 -4.62 10.42 -10.64
C GLN A 400 -3.34 11.15 -11.03
N SER A 401 -2.37 11.26 -10.12
CA SER A 401 -1.07 11.90 -10.41
C SER A 401 -0.30 11.14 -11.50
N ALA A 402 -0.31 9.81 -11.49
CA ALA A 402 0.31 9.01 -12.53
C ALA A 402 -0.37 9.20 -13.90
N LEU A 403 -1.71 9.33 -13.92
CA LEU A 403 -2.47 9.60 -15.14
C LEU A 403 -2.16 10.99 -15.69
N GLN A 404 -2.09 12.00 -14.83
CA GLN A 404 -1.72 13.37 -15.22
C GLN A 404 -0.30 13.43 -15.77
N ALA A 405 0.66 12.75 -15.13
CA ALA A 405 2.03 12.66 -15.62
C ALA A 405 2.11 12.02 -17.03
N ASN A 406 1.36 10.93 -17.25
CA ASN A 406 1.28 10.29 -18.56
C ASN A 406 0.66 11.20 -19.62
N LEU A 407 -0.40 11.96 -19.28
CA LEU A 407 -1.03 12.91 -20.23
C LEU A 407 -0.05 14.03 -20.61
N VAL A 408 0.68 14.59 -19.65
CA VAL A 408 1.71 15.61 -19.92
C VAL A 408 2.81 15.05 -20.83
N GLN A 409 3.27 13.83 -20.56
CA GLN A 409 4.29 13.19 -21.38
C GLN A 409 3.80 12.89 -22.80
N THR A 410 2.54 12.46 -22.94
CA THR A 410 1.94 12.21 -24.26
C THR A 410 1.78 13.51 -25.06
N ALA A 411 1.34 14.60 -24.40
CA ALA A 411 1.24 15.91 -25.04
C ALA A 411 2.61 16.44 -25.50
N HIS A 412 3.66 16.26 -24.67
CA HIS A 412 5.02 16.62 -25.05
C HIS A 412 5.55 15.80 -26.23
N ASN A 413 5.31 14.49 -26.25
CA ASN A 413 5.69 13.63 -27.37
C ASN A 413 4.98 14.04 -28.66
N LEU A 414 3.69 14.39 -28.59
CA LEU A 414 2.93 14.85 -29.74
C LEU A 414 3.49 16.18 -30.30
N GLU A 415 3.89 17.10 -29.41
CA GLU A 415 4.53 18.34 -29.81
C GLU A 415 5.88 18.12 -30.49
N LEU A 416 6.69 17.18 -29.96
CA LEU A 416 7.95 16.79 -30.59
C LEU A 416 7.73 16.17 -31.97
N THR A 417 6.72 15.33 -32.13
CA THR A 417 6.39 14.72 -33.42
C THR A 417 6.01 15.79 -34.43
N ARG A 418 5.17 16.75 -34.06
CA ARG A 418 4.84 17.89 -34.95
C ARG A 418 6.04 18.71 -35.36
N ARG A 419 6.94 19.00 -34.41
CA ARG A 419 8.18 19.74 -34.74
C ARG A 419 9.09 18.95 -35.70
N LEU A 420 9.10 17.64 -35.58
CA LEU A 420 9.85 16.79 -36.52
C LEU A 420 9.23 16.81 -37.92
N GLU A 421 7.90 16.72 -38.01
CA GLU A 421 7.17 16.83 -39.28
C GLU A 421 7.44 18.20 -39.95
N ASP A 422 7.34 19.31 -39.21
CA ASP A 422 7.62 20.64 -39.71
C ASP A 422 9.10 20.80 -40.19
N LEU A 423 10.03 20.20 -39.46
CA LEU A 423 11.45 20.18 -39.85
C LEU A 423 11.72 19.35 -41.10
N GLU A 424 11.04 18.25 -41.25
CA GLU A 424 11.14 17.35 -42.38
C GLU A 424 10.62 18.05 -43.64
N GLU A 425 9.47 18.74 -43.55
CA GLU A 425 8.90 19.55 -44.62
C GLU A 425 9.84 20.68 -45.05
N GLN A 426 10.44 21.40 -44.06
CA GLN A 426 11.44 22.44 -44.33
C GLN A 426 12.72 21.88 -45.01
N TYR A 427 13.13 20.69 -44.59
CA TYR A 427 14.29 20.02 -45.16
C TYR A 427 14.04 19.60 -46.63
N GLU A 428 12.86 19.03 -46.89
CA GLU A 428 12.49 18.66 -48.26
C GLU A 428 12.42 19.88 -49.19
N ALA A 429 11.79 20.97 -48.73
CA ALA A 429 11.73 22.22 -49.47
C ALA A 429 13.15 22.81 -49.74
N ALA A 430 14.01 22.80 -48.74
CA ALA A 430 15.40 23.26 -48.91
C ALA A 430 16.20 22.35 -49.87
N ARG A 431 15.95 21.06 -49.86
CA ARG A 431 16.56 20.08 -50.75
C ARG A 431 16.15 20.31 -52.20
N GLU A 432 14.86 20.52 -52.47
CA GLU A 432 14.34 20.82 -53.80
C GLU A 432 15.00 22.08 -54.37
N ILE A 433 15.12 23.14 -53.58
CA ILE A 433 15.80 24.37 -53.98
C ILE A 433 17.29 24.12 -54.29
N ALA A 434 17.95 23.28 -53.46
CA ALA A 434 19.37 22.95 -53.69
C ALA A 434 19.54 22.10 -54.96
N GLU A 435 18.65 21.15 -55.24
CA GLU A 435 18.68 20.34 -56.48
C GLU A 435 18.38 21.21 -57.72
N GLN A 436 17.45 22.16 -57.61
CA GLN A 436 17.15 23.11 -58.67
C GLN A 436 18.36 23.99 -58.99
N LYS A 437 19.00 24.56 -57.95
CA LYS A 437 20.25 25.31 -58.12
C LYS A 437 21.39 24.47 -58.71
N GLY A 438 21.50 23.20 -58.29
CA GLY A 438 22.47 22.25 -58.84
C GLY A 438 22.29 22.02 -60.34
N ARG A 439 21.04 21.89 -60.80
CA ARG A 439 20.72 21.75 -62.24
C ARG A 439 21.11 23.01 -63.00
N ILE A 440 20.75 24.20 -62.51
CA ILE A 440 21.10 25.47 -63.13
C ILE A 440 22.63 25.62 -63.26
N TYR A 441 23.39 25.24 -62.20
CA TYR A 441 24.86 25.27 -62.29
C TYR A 441 25.43 24.28 -63.29
N ALA A 442 24.85 23.03 -63.38
CA ALA A 442 25.29 22.03 -64.34
C ALA A 442 25.07 22.50 -65.80
N ASP A 443 23.87 23.04 -66.08
CA ASP A 443 23.53 23.60 -67.40
C ASP A 443 24.45 24.79 -67.76
N THR A 444 24.73 25.68 -66.79
CA THR A 444 25.63 26.79 -66.96
C THR A 444 27.07 26.36 -67.28
N ILE A 445 27.56 25.33 -66.58
CA ILE A 445 28.90 24.75 -66.84
C ILE A 445 28.95 24.08 -68.22
N HIS A 446 27.87 23.40 -68.61
CA HIS A 446 27.75 22.81 -69.93
C HIS A 446 27.81 23.89 -71.02
N ASP A 447 27.04 24.98 -70.89
CA ASP A 447 26.96 26.09 -71.85
C ASP A 447 28.25 26.90 -71.91
N LEU A 448 29.04 26.94 -70.84
CA LEU A 448 30.38 27.52 -70.83
C LEU A 448 31.46 26.62 -71.49
N ASN A 449 31.34 25.31 -71.28
CA ASN A 449 32.29 24.33 -71.83
C ASN A 449 32.19 24.19 -73.37
N GLN A 450 31.02 24.36 -73.96
CA GLN A 450 30.83 24.27 -75.43
C GLN A 450 31.63 25.33 -76.18
N PRO A 451 31.50 26.69 -75.92
CA PRO A 451 32.28 27.70 -76.60
C PRO A 451 33.77 27.60 -76.25
N LEU A 452 34.12 27.21 -75.01
CA LEU A 452 35.54 26.99 -74.64
C LEU A 452 36.15 25.84 -75.46
N HIS A 453 35.42 24.82 -75.76
CA HIS A 453 35.86 23.70 -76.59
C HIS A 453 36.05 24.14 -78.06
N ALA A 454 35.11 24.93 -78.57
CA ALA A 454 35.18 25.51 -79.91
C ALA A 454 36.43 26.43 -79.99
N LEU A 455 36.66 27.32 -79.01
CA LEU A 455 37.78 28.18 -78.91
C LEU A 455 39.12 27.43 -78.89
N ARG A 456 39.20 26.33 -78.16
CA ARG A 456 40.36 25.42 -78.07
C ARG A 456 40.68 24.75 -79.43
N LEU A 457 39.66 24.36 -80.18
CA LEU A 457 39.79 23.79 -81.51
C LEU A 457 40.27 24.81 -82.50
N ASP A 458 39.74 26.04 -82.47
CA ASP A 458 40.18 27.15 -83.38
C ASP A 458 41.58 27.62 -83.05
N LEU A 459 42.01 27.71 -81.78
CA LEU A 459 43.35 27.93 -81.34
C LEU A 459 44.35 26.87 -81.85
N ARG A 460 43.97 25.57 -81.77
CA ARG A 460 44.78 24.46 -82.32
C ARG A 460 44.93 24.55 -83.82
N ARG A 461 43.90 24.95 -84.58
CA ARG A 461 43.95 25.18 -86.02
C ARG A 461 44.89 26.37 -86.41
N LEU A 462 44.91 27.43 -85.62
CA LEU A 462 45.86 28.56 -85.78
C LEU A 462 47.32 28.16 -85.54
N ALA A 463 47.54 27.24 -84.57
CA ALA A 463 48.91 26.79 -84.22
C ALA A 463 49.52 25.85 -85.29
N HIS A 464 48.73 25.22 -86.17
CA HIS A 464 49.20 24.25 -87.15
C HIS A 464 49.28 24.80 -88.58
N GLY A 465 49.23 26.12 -88.78
CA GLY A 465 49.73 26.86 -89.98
C GLY A 465 49.03 26.63 -91.32
N THR A 466 47.76 26.16 -91.39
CA THR A 466 47.01 26.02 -92.62
C THR A 466 46.12 27.24 -92.88
N GLY A 467 46.64 28.16 -93.67
CA GLY A 467 46.16 29.15 -94.59
C GLY A 467 44.74 29.76 -94.49
N LYS A 468 44.19 30.08 -93.35
CA LYS A 468 43.02 30.96 -93.19
C LYS A 468 43.03 31.69 -91.84
N GLY A 469 44.10 32.43 -91.52
CA GLY A 469 44.25 33.08 -90.26
C GLY A 469 43.22 34.19 -89.93
N ALA A 470 42.67 34.84 -90.94
CA ALA A 470 41.69 35.92 -90.75
C ALA A 470 40.32 35.37 -90.30
N GLN A 471 39.89 34.22 -90.88
CA GLN A 471 38.58 33.57 -90.56
C GLN A 471 38.55 32.88 -89.18
N SER A 472 39.72 32.37 -88.76
CA SER A 472 39.86 31.78 -87.39
C SER A 472 39.93 32.86 -86.31
N ARG A 473 40.55 34.03 -86.58
CA ARG A 473 40.53 35.18 -85.67
C ARG A 473 39.09 35.70 -85.45
N ALA A 474 38.33 35.90 -86.52
CA ALA A 474 36.96 36.39 -86.40
C ALA A 474 36.07 35.45 -85.58
N ARG A 475 36.23 34.11 -85.75
CA ARG A 475 35.50 33.12 -84.93
C ARG A 475 35.92 33.13 -83.47
N ILE A 476 37.20 33.34 -83.17
CA ILE A 476 37.68 33.46 -81.77
C ILE A 476 37.10 34.70 -81.09
N GLU A 477 37.09 35.83 -81.82
CA GLU A 477 36.50 37.08 -81.30
C GLU A 477 34.99 36.96 -81.12
N GLU A 478 34.26 36.26 -82.01
CA GLU A 478 32.85 36.01 -81.89
C GLU A 478 32.50 35.05 -80.72
N THR A 479 33.33 34.03 -80.52
CA THR A 479 33.16 33.07 -79.40
C THR A 479 33.53 33.75 -78.07
N LEU A 480 34.50 34.60 -78.02
CA LEU A 480 34.88 35.40 -76.82
C LEU A 480 33.74 36.35 -76.46
N ALA A 481 33.22 37.09 -77.43
CA ALA A 481 32.10 38.01 -77.26
C ALA A 481 30.82 37.30 -76.82
N TYR A 482 30.62 36.02 -77.27
CA TYR A 482 29.52 35.16 -76.79
C TYR A 482 29.74 34.75 -75.34
N LEU A 483 30.97 34.35 -74.94
CA LEU A 483 31.29 33.97 -73.57
C LEU A 483 31.14 35.17 -72.59
N GLU A 484 31.57 36.35 -73.02
CA GLU A 484 31.40 37.58 -72.21
C GLU A 484 29.94 37.93 -72.00
N ARG A 485 29.07 37.74 -72.98
CA ARG A 485 27.63 37.94 -72.87
C ARG A 485 26.96 36.84 -72.01
N LEU A 486 27.47 35.62 -72.03
CA LEU A 486 26.98 34.53 -71.22
C LEU A 486 27.30 34.72 -69.72
N VAL A 487 28.56 35.12 -69.43
CA VAL A 487 29.03 35.47 -68.08
C VAL A 487 28.28 36.69 -67.56
N ALA A 488 28.10 37.76 -68.35
CA ALA A 488 27.34 38.93 -67.94
C ALA A 488 25.86 38.58 -67.61
N ARG A 489 25.23 37.69 -68.38
CA ARG A 489 23.85 37.23 -68.11
C ARG A 489 23.77 36.43 -66.85
N GLN A 490 24.74 35.56 -66.56
CA GLN A 490 24.80 34.76 -65.34
C GLN A 490 25.07 35.61 -64.09
N LEU A 491 25.92 36.62 -64.22
CA LEU A 491 26.13 37.58 -63.12
C LEU A 491 24.87 38.41 -62.85
N HIS A 492 24.12 38.80 -63.88
CA HIS A 492 22.84 39.51 -63.71
C HIS A 492 21.79 38.63 -63.03
N HIS A 493 21.67 37.35 -63.36
CA HIS A 493 20.80 36.40 -62.72
C HIS A 493 21.22 36.09 -61.28
N ALA A 494 22.50 36.11 -60.93
CA ALA A 494 23.00 35.92 -59.59
C ALA A 494 22.68 37.09 -58.67
N ILE A 495 22.67 38.33 -59.22
CA ILE A 495 22.35 39.54 -58.47
C ILE A 495 20.84 39.73 -58.27
N GLU A 496 19.99 39.29 -59.20
CA GLU A 496 18.52 39.40 -59.08
C GLU A 496 17.91 38.38 -58.11
N HIS A 497 18.66 37.35 -57.69
CA HIS A 497 18.18 36.26 -56.85
C HIS A 497 18.96 36.07 -55.55
N GLU A 498 19.62 37.11 -55.02
CA GLU A 498 20.01 37.13 -53.61
C GLU A 498 18.76 37.41 -52.76
N PRO A 499 18.32 36.49 -51.94
CA PRO A 499 17.33 36.83 -50.95
C PRO A 499 17.95 37.83 -49.97
N GLU A 500 17.24 38.94 -49.76
CA GLU A 500 17.59 39.96 -48.78
C GLU A 500 18.10 39.30 -47.49
N SER A 501 19.34 39.65 -47.16
CA SER A 501 20.02 39.18 -45.97
C SER A 501 19.13 39.34 -44.73
N GLN A 502 18.73 38.25 -44.19
CA GLN A 502 18.27 38.23 -42.80
C GLN A 502 19.46 38.70 -41.93
N THR A 503 19.25 39.83 -41.30
CA THR A 503 20.10 40.38 -40.23
C THR A 503 20.49 39.29 -39.23
N PRO A 504 21.74 39.25 -38.76
CA PRO A 504 22.15 38.35 -37.69
C PRO A 504 21.35 38.71 -36.45
N VAL A 505 20.56 37.79 -35.96
CA VAL A 505 20.01 37.89 -34.63
C VAL A 505 21.19 37.73 -33.67
N ASP A 506 21.57 38.81 -33.02
CA ASP A 506 22.45 38.81 -31.85
C ASP A 506 21.76 38.08 -30.71
N GLY A 507 21.85 36.78 -30.73
CA GLY A 507 21.42 35.88 -29.65
C GLY A 507 22.62 35.03 -29.27
N GLU A 508 23.07 35.13 -28.03
CA GLU A 508 24.03 34.20 -27.44
C GLU A 508 23.53 32.76 -27.66
N LEU A 509 24.32 31.95 -28.36
CA LEU A 509 24.01 30.54 -28.57
C LEU A 509 23.86 29.85 -27.21
N PRO A 510 22.78 29.09 -26.96
CA PRO A 510 22.59 28.44 -25.68
C PRO A 510 23.68 27.40 -25.42
N ALA A 511 24.12 27.30 -24.17
CA ALA A 511 25.07 26.28 -23.75
C ALA A 511 24.36 24.89 -23.81
N ILE A 512 24.85 23.99 -24.64
CA ILE A 512 24.26 22.68 -24.87
C ILE A 512 25.14 21.59 -24.29
N GLY A 513 24.49 20.61 -23.67
CA GLY A 513 25.12 19.39 -23.14
C GLY A 513 25.61 18.49 -24.28
N ILE A 514 26.92 18.39 -24.47
CA ILE A 514 27.52 17.49 -25.48
C ILE A 514 27.09 16.04 -25.27
N GLY A 515 26.91 15.62 -24.02
CA GLY A 515 26.48 14.28 -23.69
C GLY A 515 25.13 13.89 -24.29
N ASP A 516 24.20 14.83 -24.40
CA ASP A 516 22.88 14.60 -24.98
C ASP A 516 22.97 14.39 -26.49
N THR A 517 23.78 15.23 -27.16
CA THR A 517 24.07 15.11 -28.60
C THR A 517 24.71 13.74 -28.91
N LEU A 518 25.72 13.32 -28.13
CA LEU A 518 26.39 12.05 -28.34
C LEU A 518 25.47 10.85 -28.02
N ARG A 519 24.54 10.99 -27.09
CA ARG A 519 23.55 9.98 -26.78
C ARG A 519 22.55 9.81 -27.91
N ALA A 520 22.07 10.92 -28.48
CA ALA A 520 21.18 10.89 -29.63
C ALA A 520 21.85 10.21 -30.84
N ILE A 521 23.15 10.50 -31.11
CA ILE A 521 23.90 9.84 -32.18
C ILE A 521 24.06 8.34 -31.92
N ARG A 522 24.41 7.93 -30.69
CA ARG A 522 24.48 6.50 -30.34
C ARG A 522 23.14 5.79 -30.59
N ASP A 523 22.04 6.40 -30.17
CA ASP A 523 20.70 5.80 -30.30
C ASP A 523 20.27 5.71 -31.77
N MET A 524 20.65 6.70 -32.58
CA MET A 524 20.40 6.69 -34.03
C MET A 524 21.08 5.52 -34.73
N PHE A 525 22.30 5.16 -34.34
CA PHE A 525 23.08 4.10 -35.00
C PHE A 525 23.07 2.76 -34.26
N ALA A 526 22.35 2.64 -33.14
CA ALA A 526 22.32 1.43 -32.34
C ALA A 526 21.81 0.20 -33.11
N ALA A 527 20.77 0.38 -33.94
CA ALA A 527 20.19 -0.67 -34.76
C ALA A 527 21.16 -1.13 -35.87
N ASP A 528 21.82 -0.19 -36.53
CA ASP A 528 22.75 -0.49 -37.62
C ASP A 528 24.02 -1.21 -37.11
N ALA A 529 24.53 -0.78 -35.96
CA ALA A 529 25.66 -1.44 -35.30
C ALA A 529 25.29 -2.86 -34.84
N ALA A 530 24.11 -3.03 -34.20
CA ALA A 530 23.60 -4.32 -33.76
C ALA A 530 23.39 -5.30 -34.93
N ALA A 531 22.86 -4.83 -36.06
CA ALA A 531 22.66 -5.63 -37.26
C ALA A 531 23.96 -6.19 -37.85
N LYS A 532 25.11 -5.52 -37.60
CA LYS A 532 26.45 -5.97 -37.98
C LYS A 532 27.20 -6.72 -36.85
N GLY A 533 26.61 -6.89 -35.66
CA GLY A 533 27.28 -7.50 -34.52
C GLY A 533 28.34 -6.61 -33.87
N ILE A 534 28.29 -5.27 -34.10
CA ILE A 534 29.26 -4.30 -33.58
C ILE A 534 28.75 -3.71 -32.25
N GLU A 535 29.58 -3.79 -31.20
CA GLU A 535 29.29 -3.13 -29.92
C GLU A 535 29.50 -1.62 -30.03
N LEU A 536 28.41 -0.83 -30.03
CA LEU A 536 28.47 0.65 -30.02
C LEU A 536 28.40 1.17 -28.59
N ARG A 537 29.54 1.65 -28.05
CA ARG A 537 29.68 2.10 -26.66
C ARG A 537 29.85 3.62 -26.58
N LEU A 538 29.06 4.26 -25.72
CA LEU A 538 29.19 5.68 -25.39
C LEU A 538 29.79 5.83 -23.98
N VAL A 539 30.86 6.65 -23.89
CA VAL A 539 31.38 7.12 -22.59
C VAL A 539 30.57 8.37 -22.20
N PRO A 540 29.93 8.37 -21.03
CA PRO A 540 29.11 9.51 -20.58
C PRO A 540 29.91 10.80 -20.53
N CYS A 541 29.31 11.89 -21.02
CA CYS A 541 29.88 13.25 -21.00
C CYS A 541 28.85 14.19 -20.35
N THR A 542 29.27 14.95 -19.34
CA THR A 542 28.43 15.91 -18.61
C THR A 542 28.75 17.36 -18.91
N ARG A 543 29.57 17.61 -19.93
CA ARG A 543 30.03 18.97 -20.28
C ARG A 543 29.05 19.68 -21.20
N SER A 544 28.83 20.96 -20.91
CA SER A 544 28.09 21.90 -21.76
C SER A 544 29.04 22.86 -22.45
N MET A 545 28.75 23.18 -23.70
CA MET A 545 29.54 24.14 -24.50
C MET A 545 28.59 24.97 -25.37
N THR A 546 29.00 26.19 -25.64
CA THR A 546 28.34 27.09 -26.59
C THR A 546 28.80 26.75 -28.02
N ILE A 547 28.05 25.89 -28.70
CA ILE A 547 28.36 25.37 -30.03
C ILE A 547 27.09 25.28 -30.88
N GLU A 548 27.26 25.12 -32.18
CA GLU A 548 26.14 24.75 -33.05
C GLU A 548 25.90 23.24 -33.01
N PRO A 549 24.77 22.77 -32.40
CA PRO A 549 24.53 21.35 -32.18
C PRO A 549 24.42 20.56 -33.48
N LEU A 550 23.79 21.14 -34.50
CA LEU A 550 23.56 20.49 -35.78
C LEU A 550 24.88 20.25 -36.53
N VAL A 551 25.83 21.16 -36.43
CA VAL A 551 27.15 21.02 -37.05
C VAL A 551 27.95 19.90 -36.37
N VAL A 552 27.98 19.88 -35.03
CA VAL A 552 28.66 18.82 -34.29
C VAL A 552 27.99 17.48 -34.54
N MET A 553 26.64 17.43 -34.51
CA MET A 553 25.86 16.23 -34.82
C MET A 553 26.23 15.73 -36.24
N ARG A 554 26.25 16.57 -37.24
CA ARG A 554 26.56 16.20 -38.63
C ARG A 554 27.97 15.68 -38.81
N ILE A 555 28.95 16.32 -38.15
CA ILE A 555 30.36 15.87 -38.19
C ILE A 555 30.48 14.49 -37.51
N VAL A 556 29.98 14.34 -36.27
CA VAL A 556 30.10 13.10 -35.49
C VAL A 556 29.32 11.96 -36.13
N THR A 557 28.14 12.24 -36.70
CA THR A 557 27.34 11.26 -37.47
C THR A 557 28.12 10.70 -38.65
N ASN A 558 28.83 11.56 -39.40
CA ASN A 558 29.69 11.11 -40.49
C ASN A 558 30.85 10.21 -39.99
N LEU A 559 31.44 10.54 -38.83
CA LEU A 559 32.51 9.73 -38.24
C LEU A 559 31.98 8.36 -37.77
N VAL A 560 30.83 8.35 -37.10
CA VAL A 560 30.21 7.11 -36.59
C VAL A 560 29.74 6.21 -37.73
N SER A 561 29.10 6.80 -38.75
CA SER A 561 28.70 6.08 -39.96
C SER A 561 29.91 5.43 -40.67
N ASN A 562 31.01 6.14 -40.80
CA ASN A 562 32.24 5.59 -41.35
C ASN A 562 32.80 4.47 -40.47
N ALA A 563 32.82 4.64 -39.14
CA ALA A 563 33.27 3.61 -38.21
C ALA A 563 32.44 2.33 -38.35
N ILE A 564 31.10 2.41 -38.43
CA ILE A 564 30.23 1.24 -38.66
C ILE A 564 30.48 0.63 -40.04
N LYS A 565 30.71 1.46 -41.05
CA LYS A 565 30.94 0.99 -42.42
C LYS A 565 32.20 0.15 -42.55
N TYR A 566 33.31 0.59 -41.91
CA TYR A 566 34.62 -0.01 -42.05
C TYR A 566 35.03 -0.96 -40.91
N THR A 567 34.12 -1.23 -39.98
CA THR A 567 34.25 -2.29 -38.99
C THR A 567 33.40 -3.47 -39.40
N GLU A 568 33.98 -4.66 -39.46
CA GLU A 568 33.26 -5.89 -39.78
C GLU A 568 32.71 -6.53 -38.50
N ASP A 569 33.55 -6.62 -37.47
CA ASP A 569 33.19 -7.08 -36.12
C ASP A 569 33.99 -6.30 -35.07
N GLY A 570 33.54 -6.30 -33.83
CA GLY A 570 34.23 -5.66 -32.72
C GLY A 570 33.44 -4.53 -32.08
N ARG A 571 34.09 -3.38 -31.83
CA ARG A 571 33.46 -2.29 -31.06
C ARG A 571 33.78 -0.90 -31.61
N ILE A 572 32.84 -0.01 -31.41
CA ILE A 572 33.01 1.42 -31.66
C ILE A 572 32.80 2.16 -30.33
N LEU A 573 33.76 3.04 -29.99
CA LEU A 573 33.71 3.84 -28.78
C LEU A 573 33.52 5.32 -29.16
N ILE A 574 32.48 5.94 -28.62
CA ILE A 574 32.22 7.39 -28.74
C ILE A 574 32.43 8.02 -27.36
N GLY A 575 33.12 9.13 -27.27
CA GLY A 575 33.30 9.81 -25.99
C GLY A 575 33.87 11.22 -26.15
N CYS A 576 34.02 11.91 -25.02
CA CYS A 576 34.68 13.21 -25.03
C CYS A 576 35.78 13.30 -23.96
N ARG A 577 36.82 14.06 -24.27
CA ARG A 577 37.96 14.28 -23.40
C ARG A 577 38.31 15.76 -23.32
N ARG A 578 38.62 16.24 -22.13
CA ARG A 578 39.05 17.61 -21.90
C ARG A 578 40.50 17.78 -22.35
N GLN A 579 40.78 18.88 -23.10
CA GLN A 579 42.12 19.29 -23.53
C GLN A 579 42.28 20.78 -23.21
N GLY A 580 42.74 21.12 -22.02
CA GLY A 580 42.77 22.49 -21.53
C GLY A 580 41.38 23.13 -21.45
N ALA A 581 41.15 24.25 -22.11
CA ALA A 581 39.85 24.90 -22.27
C ALA A 581 38.99 24.27 -23.36
N ALA A 582 39.56 23.51 -24.30
CA ALA A 582 38.84 22.84 -25.39
C ALA A 582 38.26 21.49 -24.97
N LEU A 583 37.25 21.07 -25.69
CA LEU A 583 36.65 19.72 -25.57
C LEU A 583 36.91 18.93 -26.85
N ARG A 584 37.42 17.71 -26.71
CA ARG A 584 37.68 16.81 -27.82
C ARG A 584 36.68 15.67 -27.82
N VAL A 585 35.86 15.57 -28.87
CA VAL A 585 34.99 14.44 -29.13
C VAL A 585 35.75 13.41 -29.95
N GLU A 586 35.81 12.17 -29.47
CA GLU A 586 36.58 11.10 -30.07
C GLU A 586 35.66 9.96 -30.53
N VAL A 587 35.89 9.44 -31.72
CA VAL A 587 35.28 8.22 -32.26
C VAL A 587 36.39 7.23 -32.58
N HIS A 588 36.38 6.07 -31.93
CA HIS A 588 37.36 5.02 -32.11
C HIS A 588 36.64 3.75 -32.62
N ASP A 589 37.19 3.14 -33.66
CA ASP A 589 36.74 1.85 -34.16
C ASP A 589 37.84 0.77 -34.06
N THR A 590 37.44 -0.48 -34.19
CA THR A 590 38.34 -1.64 -34.24
C THR A 590 38.46 -2.22 -35.66
N GLY A 591 38.10 -1.45 -36.68
CA GLY A 591 38.09 -1.86 -38.08
C GLY A 591 39.48 -2.02 -38.72
N SER A 592 39.52 -1.97 -40.06
CA SER A 592 40.73 -2.14 -40.84
C SER A 592 41.81 -1.09 -40.57
N GLY A 593 41.38 0.11 -40.08
CA GLY A 593 42.25 1.26 -39.80
C GLY A 593 42.70 1.97 -41.07
N MET A 594 43.27 3.19 -40.89
CA MET A 594 43.88 3.98 -41.95
C MET A 594 45.18 4.61 -41.47
N THR A 595 46.07 4.98 -42.42
CA THR A 595 47.31 5.69 -42.12
C THR A 595 47.08 7.21 -42.06
N ALA A 596 48.02 7.99 -41.54
CA ALA A 596 47.92 9.42 -41.51
C ALA A 596 47.86 10.04 -42.92
N GLU A 597 48.56 9.44 -43.87
CA GLU A 597 48.54 9.86 -45.28
C GLU A 597 47.21 9.55 -45.96
N GLU A 598 46.64 8.37 -45.68
CA GLU A 598 45.30 7.98 -46.12
C GLU A 598 44.22 8.89 -45.53
N PHE A 599 44.35 9.31 -44.27
CA PHE A 599 43.43 10.25 -43.62
C PHE A 599 43.51 11.65 -44.27
N ALA A 600 44.73 12.16 -44.52
CA ALA A 600 44.93 13.44 -45.20
C ALA A 600 44.34 13.42 -46.63
N ALA A 601 44.53 12.34 -47.36
CA ALA A 601 43.95 12.16 -48.70
C ALA A 601 42.41 12.07 -48.66
N ALA A 602 41.83 11.34 -47.67
CA ALA A 602 40.39 11.18 -47.53
C ALA A 602 39.67 12.49 -47.06
N THR A 603 40.38 13.41 -46.42
CA THR A 603 39.86 14.75 -46.07
C THR A 603 39.88 15.73 -47.22
N ALA A 604 40.61 15.43 -48.30
CA ALA A 604 40.58 16.19 -49.55
C ALA A 604 39.37 15.77 -50.41
N ARG A 605 38.75 16.72 -51.13
CA ARG A 605 37.52 16.49 -51.93
C ARG A 605 37.74 15.44 -53.02
N GLY A 606 36.91 14.39 -53.02
CA GLY A 606 36.74 13.46 -54.14
C GLY A 606 37.78 12.33 -54.27
N VAL A 607 38.62 12.09 -53.24
CA VAL A 607 39.61 10.99 -53.26
C VAL A 607 39.04 9.75 -52.59
N ARG A 608 38.99 8.63 -53.32
CA ARG A 608 38.62 7.31 -52.81
C ARG A 608 39.89 6.47 -52.68
N LEU A 609 40.11 5.88 -51.52
CA LEU A 609 41.27 5.00 -51.28
C LEU A 609 41.06 3.68 -52.02
N ASP A 610 41.98 3.29 -52.88
CA ASP A 610 41.89 2.14 -53.79
C ASP A 610 41.76 0.78 -53.07
N LYS A 611 42.11 0.67 -51.80
CA LYS A 611 42.07 -0.57 -51.03
C LYS A 611 40.69 -1.06 -50.67
N THR A 612 39.63 -0.21 -50.80
CA THR A 612 38.26 -0.55 -50.33
C THR A 612 37.21 -0.42 -51.44
N ALA A 613 37.60 -0.27 -52.69
CA ALA A 613 36.73 -0.01 -53.82
C ALA A 613 35.73 -1.15 -54.12
N ALA A 614 35.99 -2.37 -53.68
CA ALA A 614 35.19 -3.56 -54.03
C ALA A 614 34.12 -3.94 -52.99
N GLN A 615 34.15 -3.42 -51.77
CA GLN A 615 33.36 -3.95 -50.64
C GLN A 615 32.28 -3.04 -50.05
N ALA A 616 32.19 -1.74 -50.39
CA ALA A 616 31.20 -0.86 -49.74
C ALA A 616 30.63 0.19 -50.72
N ALA A 617 29.31 0.23 -50.90
CA ALA A 617 28.58 1.27 -51.61
C ALA A 617 28.73 2.63 -50.85
N GLY A 618 29.24 3.70 -51.55
CA GLY A 618 29.32 5.04 -50.97
C GLY A 618 30.27 5.94 -51.76
N HIS A 619 29.96 7.24 -51.84
CA HIS A 619 30.60 8.24 -52.71
C HIS A 619 31.95 8.79 -52.22
N GLY A 620 32.51 8.30 -51.12
CA GLY A 620 33.82 8.78 -50.56
C GLY A 620 33.81 10.19 -49.99
N LEU A 621 32.65 10.83 -49.84
CA LEU A 621 32.52 12.25 -49.46
C LEU A 621 32.39 12.53 -47.96
N GLY A 622 32.10 11.53 -47.12
CA GLY A 622 31.75 11.73 -45.71
C GLY A 622 32.87 12.40 -44.89
N LEU A 623 34.12 11.94 -45.04
CA LEU A 623 35.24 12.51 -44.27
C LEU A 623 35.65 13.91 -44.81
N ALA A 624 35.54 14.14 -46.12
CA ALA A 624 35.75 15.44 -46.74
C ALA A 624 34.71 16.48 -46.29
N ILE A 625 33.42 16.07 -46.21
CA ILE A 625 32.31 16.89 -45.69
C ILE A 625 32.55 17.20 -44.21
N ALA A 626 32.90 16.22 -43.39
CA ALA A 626 33.22 16.42 -41.97
C ALA A 626 34.38 17.38 -41.77
N SER A 627 35.42 17.28 -42.61
CA SER A 627 36.60 18.18 -42.58
C SER A 627 36.26 19.59 -43.02
N SER A 628 35.43 19.78 -44.05
CA SER A 628 34.98 21.11 -44.50
C SER A 628 34.13 21.77 -43.41
N LEU A 629 33.11 21.09 -42.91
CA LEU A 629 32.24 21.59 -41.84
C LEU A 629 33.03 21.97 -40.60
N ALA A 630 34.02 21.17 -40.21
CA ALA A 630 34.86 21.46 -39.06
C ALA A 630 35.67 22.77 -39.28
N ARG A 631 36.27 22.95 -40.45
CA ARG A 631 37.01 24.16 -40.80
C ARG A 631 36.11 25.40 -40.85
N ASP A 632 34.97 25.30 -41.50
CA ASP A 632 34.03 26.42 -41.68
C ASP A 632 33.51 26.97 -40.34
N HIS A 633 33.46 26.13 -39.31
CA HIS A 633 33.03 26.50 -37.97
C HIS A 633 34.15 26.62 -36.94
N GLY A 634 35.43 26.65 -37.40
CA GLY A 634 36.59 26.83 -36.54
C GLY A 634 36.89 25.62 -35.60
N TYR A 635 36.43 24.43 -35.97
CA TYR A 635 36.75 23.17 -35.26
C TYR A 635 37.95 22.50 -35.94
N ALA A 636 38.70 21.71 -35.18
CA ALA A 636 39.81 20.93 -35.71
C ALA A 636 39.45 19.44 -35.74
N LEU A 637 39.61 18.83 -36.93
CA LEU A 637 39.45 17.39 -37.11
C LEU A 637 40.84 16.76 -37.30
N ALA A 638 41.19 15.78 -36.48
CA ALA A 638 42.49 15.13 -36.50
C ALA A 638 42.40 13.63 -36.26
N MET A 639 43.32 12.88 -36.86
CA MET A 639 43.49 11.47 -36.54
C MET A 639 44.30 11.30 -35.25
N LEU A 640 43.89 10.35 -34.41
CA LEU A 640 44.57 10.06 -33.15
C LEU A 640 45.69 9.03 -33.36
N PRO A 641 46.80 9.14 -32.58
CA PRO A 641 47.91 8.17 -32.68
C PRO A 641 47.41 6.76 -32.41
N ARG A 642 47.82 5.80 -33.23
CA ARG A 642 47.36 4.40 -33.17
C ARG A 642 48.02 3.69 -32.00
N ARG A 643 47.20 3.06 -31.11
CA ARG A 643 47.67 2.20 -30.04
C ARG A 643 47.28 0.73 -30.26
N SER A 644 46.36 0.44 -31.19
CA SER A 644 45.85 -0.90 -31.50
C SER A 644 45.25 -0.92 -32.91
N ARG A 645 44.56 -2.00 -33.28
CA ARG A 645 43.83 -2.16 -34.54
C ARG A 645 42.66 -1.15 -34.62
N GLY A 646 42.38 -0.58 -35.79
CA GLY A 646 41.30 0.37 -36.04
C GLY A 646 41.73 1.81 -36.25
N THR A 647 40.77 2.74 -36.32
CA THR A 647 40.99 4.18 -36.48
C THR A 647 40.42 4.96 -35.29
N GLY A 648 41.11 6.02 -34.87
CA GLY A 648 40.58 7.00 -33.94
C GLY A 648 40.56 8.38 -34.59
N VAL A 649 39.44 9.05 -34.61
CA VAL A 649 39.27 10.41 -35.12
C VAL A 649 38.74 11.31 -34.02
N ALA A 650 39.33 12.47 -33.88
CA ALA A 650 38.98 13.47 -32.89
C ALA A 650 38.50 14.76 -33.52
N LEU A 651 37.39 15.27 -33.06
CA LEU A 651 36.87 16.61 -33.31
C LEU A 651 37.15 17.49 -32.08
N THR A 652 37.99 18.53 -32.25
CA THR A 652 38.33 19.47 -31.17
C THR A 652 37.45 20.70 -31.29
N LEU A 653 36.67 20.95 -30.24
CA LEU A 653 35.79 22.10 -30.08
C LEU A 653 36.50 23.15 -29.20
N PRO A 654 36.70 24.36 -29.66
CA PRO A 654 37.40 25.40 -28.90
C PRO A 654 36.59 25.85 -27.69
N GLY A 655 37.24 26.15 -26.57
CA GLY A 655 36.62 26.76 -25.39
C GLY A 655 36.21 28.23 -25.64
N PRO A 656 35.49 28.85 -24.71
CA PRO A 656 34.95 30.20 -24.86
C PRO A 656 36.03 31.26 -25.13
N GLU A 657 37.26 31.09 -24.65
CA GLU A 657 38.38 32.00 -24.88
C GLU A 657 39.01 31.88 -26.28
N GLY A 658 38.77 30.82 -27.01
CA GLY A 658 39.35 30.62 -28.37
C GLY A 658 38.51 31.20 -29.51
N ARG A 659 37.33 31.75 -29.26
CA ARG A 659 36.45 32.38 -30.26
C ARG A 659 36.65 33.87 -30.41
N ALA A 660 37.27 34.53 -29.42
CA ALA A 660 37.48 36.00 -29.43
C ALA A 660 38.69 36.46 -30.24
N ALA A 661 39.45 35.56 -30.89
CA ALA A 661 40.69 35.88 -31.60
C ALA A 661 40.62 35.59 -33.12
N ARG A 662 39.42 35.67 -33.74
CA ARG A 662 39.31 35.67 -35.20
C ARG A 662 38.25 36.65 -35.69
#